data_73fb0844a8d8043f76e206488379bb2e
#
_entry.id   73fb0844a8d8043f76e206488379bb2e
#
_cell.length_a   1.000
_cell.length_b   1.000
_cell.length_c   1.000
_cell.angle_alpha   90.00
_cell.angle_beta   90.00
_cell.angle_gamma   90.00
#
_symmetry.space_group_name_H-M   'P 1'
#
loop_
_entity.id
_entity.type
_entity.pdbx_description
1 polymer ?
#
loop_
_entity_poly.entity_id
_entity_poly.type
_entity_poly.pdbx_seq_one_letter_code
_entity_poly.pdbx_strand_id
1 'polypeptide(L)'
;MLTWLHRLPREARDTLFLLLVAAWVVLPQVSHLPLWCSLLAAALMLWRAALAVMARPLPSRWWLLGLLALTVGATLFSHKTLLGRDAGVTMIVVLLALKMLELRARRDAFVVFFLGFFTLLTNFFYSQSLLTAGAMLLALLGLLSALVNAHMPVGKPPLSQAARTAGTMALLGTPIMLALFLFFPRVAPLWGIPNDAMSGRSGLSSTMSVGTIASLALDDSIAMRIRFQAQKPAPSELYFRGPVLSSFDGREWRARQAAVPYRPPAPANLQVRGTAIGYQVTLEPNSRPWLLLLDAAAARPLLGGFDVRMTPDLQWLTDRPITELLRYDALSYPDFRHGPMQQVPALLDDLRLPAGSNPRTAQLAREMRADPRYARADGATLVSAVLERLRQGAYRYTLDPGVFGQHSADEFWFDRKQGFCEHIASSFVILMRGLGLPARVVTGYQGGETNPVDGFLVVRQSDAHAWAEVWIADSGWVRVDPTTAVAPGRTGATERLLAPRGVIARALFGNVSPALAFKVRAVWEAVNNGWNQWVLNYSQSRQFDLLRQIGFSSPRWEDLAYLLMGLMVMASLTVAVWTVWERARQDPWLRLLAAATRYLEQTGLSVTPNSPPRRLAEQLSQQRGSTDPALVALQSWLLRLEAQRYAPDKQQREGIATLRAEFQRWVRRQ
;
A
#
# COMPACT_ATOMS: atom_id res chain seq x y z
N MET A 1 -34.97 -4.74 -0.95
CA MET A 1 -34.11 -5.26 0.12
C MET A 1 -34.03 -4.33 1.35
N LEU A 2 -34.04 -3.02 1.20
CA LEU A 2 -33.97 -2.04 2.33
C LEU A 2 -35.22 -1.99 3.20
N THR A 3 -36.42 -2.24 2.67
CA THR A 3 -37.69 -2.18 3.41
C THR A 3 -37.85 -3.28 4.47
N TRP A 4 -37.20 -4.43 4.31
CA TRP A 4 -37.24 -5.53 5.28
C TRP A 4 -36.46 -5.20 6.56
N LEU A 5 -35.29 -4.52 6.44
CA LEU A 5 -34.47 -4.10 7.58
C LEU A 5 -35.25 -3.15 8.54
N HIS A 6 -36.17 -2.35 8.01
CA HIS A 6 -37.00 -1.46 8.84
C HIS A 6 -38.01 -2.21 9.72
N ARG A 7 -38.39 -3.43 9.36
CA ARG A 7 -39.34 -4.27 10.10
C ARG A 7 -38.72 -5.02 11.28
N LEU A 8 -37.40 -5.22 11.27
CA LEU A 8 -36.70 -5.93 12.33
C LEU A 8 -36.68 -5.17 13.66
N PRO A 9 -36.67 -5.87 14.82
CA PRO A 9 -36.38 -5.26 16.11
C PRO A 9 -35.06 -4.50 16.08
N ARG A 10 -34.90 -3.47 16.91
CA ARG A 10 -33.67 -2.65 16.99
C ARG A 10 -32.42 -3.51 17.16
N GLU A 11 -32.45 -4.44 18.14
CA GLU A 11 -31.29 -5.32 18.45
C GLU A 11 -30.88 -6.19 17.27
N ALA A 12 -31.83 -6.76 16.55
CA ALA A 12 -31.53 -7.58 15.37
C ALA A 12 -30.92 -6.73 14.24
N ARG A 13 -31.52 -5.56 13.96
CA ARG A 13 -31.02 -4.62 12.95
C ARG A 13 -29.57 -4.17 13.26
N ASP A 14 -29.33 -3.77 14.51
CA ASP A 14 -28.06 -3.23 14.95
C ASP A 14 -26.97 -4.33 14.95
N THR A 15 -27.35 -5.56 15.34
CA THR A 15 -26.47 -6.74 15.24
C THR A 15 -26.13 -7.07 13.80
N LEU A 16 -27.11 -7.09 12.88
CA LEU A 16 -26.85 -7.35 11.46
C LEU A 16 -25.95 -6.28 10.83
N PHE A 17 -26.15 -5.02 11.19
CA PHE A 17 -25.28 -3.94 10.74
C PHE A 17 -23.85 -4.13 11.22
N LEU A 18 -23.65 -4.45 12.51
CA LEU A 18 -22.32 -4.71 13.06
C LEU A 18 -21.65 -5.94 12.44
N LEU A 19 -22.40 -7.01 12.17
CA LEU A 19 -21.92 -8.20 11.45
C LEU A 19 -21.47 -7.87 10.03
N LEU A 20 -22.23 -7.06 9.32
CA LEU A 20 -21.87 -6.61 7.98
C LEU A 20 -20.57 -5.80 8.00
N VAL A 21 -20.41 -4.90 8.96
CA VAL A 21 -19.17 -4.11 9.12
C VAL A 21 -17.99 -5.03 9.49
N ALA A 22 -18.19 -5.97 10.42
CA ALA A 22 -17.14 -6.94 10.79
C ALA A 22 -16.72 -7.82 9.61
N ALA A 23 -17.70 -8.31 8.82
CA ALA A 23 -17.41 -9.05 7.59
C ALA A 23 -16.61 -8.20 6.58
N TRP A 24 -16.97 -6.92 6.41
CA TRP A 24 -16.24 -6.00 5.55
C TRP A 24 -14.79 -5.78 6.02
N VAL A 25 -14.54 -5.69 7.34
CA VAL A 25 -13.19 -5.57 7.92
C VAL A 25 -12.35 -6.80 7.65
N VAL A 26 -12.94 -8.01 7.71
CA VAL A 26 -12.24 -9.28 7.51
C VAL A 26 -12.03 -9.61 6.03
N LEU A 27 -12.92 -9.16 5.14
CA LEU A 27 -12.95 -9.56 3.73
C LEU A 27 -11.61 -9.40 3.00
N PRO A 28 -10.84 -8.28 3.11
CA PRO A 28 -9.58 -8.15 2.41
C PRO A 28 -8.48 -9.12 2.88
N GLN A 29 -8.60 -9.66 4.09
CA GLN A 29 -7.62 -10.59 4.67
C GLN A 29 -7.90 -12.06 4.33
N VAL A 30 -9.05 -12.39 3.76
CA VAL A 30 -9.47 -13.78 3.49
C VAL A 30 -8.43 -14.56 2.67
N SER A 31 -7.77 -13.91 1.71
CA SER A 31 -6.70 -14.52 0.89
C SER A 31 -5.42 -14.86 1.66
N HIS A 32 -5.22 -14.27 2.84
CA HIS A 32 -4.04 -14.45 3.69
C HIS A 32 -4.30 -15.32 4.91
N LEU A 33 -5.57 -15.61 5.18
CA LEU A 33 -5.99 -16.47 6.29
C LEU A 33 -6.03 -17.94 5.86
N PRO A 34 -5.76 -18.89 6.77
CA PRO A 34 -6.03 -20.30 6.52
C PRO A 34 -7.51 -20.50 6.13
N LEU A 35 -7.78 -21.38 5.18
CA LEU A 35 -9.13 -21.63 4.66
C LEU A 35 -10.13 -21.96 5.78
N TRP A 36 -9.72 -22.78 6.76
CA TRP A 36 -10.55 -23.14 7.91
C TRP A 36 -10.98 -21.91 8.74
N CYS A 37 -10.06 -20.92 8.91
CA CYS A 37 -10.34 -19.70 9.65
C CYS A 37 -11.41 -18.85 8.96
N SER A 38 -11.28 -18.65 7.66
CA SER A 38 -12.23 -17.90 6.83
C SER A 38 -13.62 -18.55 6.81
N LEU A 39 -13.67 -19.87 6.66
CA LEU A 39 -14.92 -20.64 6.69
C LEU A 39 -15.58 -20.61 8.07
N LEU A 40 -14.79 -20.77 9.14
CA LEU A 40 -15.29 -20.69 10.50
C LEU A 40 -15.82 -19.30 10.83
N ALA A 41 -15.08 -18.23 10.51
CA ALA A 41 -15.51 -16.86 10.73
C ALA A 41 -16.84 -16.58 9.99
N ALA A 42 -16.95 -16.97 8.73
CA ALA A 42 -18.19 -16.85 7.95
C ALA A 42 -19.34 -17.64 8.58
N ALA A 43 -19.11 -18.88 8.96
CA ALA A 43 -20.14 -19.74 9.60
C ALA A 43 -20.62 -19.14 10.93
N LEU A 44 -19.72 -18.63 11.79
CA LEU A 44 -20.06 -18.01 13.06
C LEU A 44 -20.83 -16.70 12.87
N MET A 45 -20.44 -15.87 11.88
CA MET A 45 -21.16 -14.63 11.56
C MET A 45 -22.55 -14.91 11.01
N LEU A 46 -22.70 -15.89 10.11
CA LEU A 46 -24.01 -16.33 9.58
C LEU A 46 -24.89 -16.92 10.68
N TRP A 47 -24.31 -17.75 11.56
CA TRP A 47 -25.03 -18.31 12.70
C TRP A 47 -25.54 -17.18 13.62
N ARG A 48 -24.71 -16.22 13.93
CA ARG A 48 -25.10 -15.05 14.75
C ARG A 48 -26.22 -14.22 14.08
N ALA A 49 -26.12 -14.04 12.76
CA ALA A 49 -27.16 -13.36 11.98
C ALA A 49 -28.49 -14.11 12.05
N ALA A 50 -28.48 -15.43 11.87
CA ALA A 50 -29.68 -16.28 11.97
C ALA A 50 -30.32 -16.20 13.38
N LEU A 51 -29.49 -16.29 14.43
CA LEU A 51 -29.97 -16.15 15.81
C LEU A 51 -30.60 -14.77 16.07
N ALA A 52 -30.03 -13.69 15.51
CA ALA A 52 -30.58 -12.34 15.64
C ALA A 52 -31.93 -12.16 14.93
N VAL A 53 -32.05 -12.72 13.71
CA VAL A 53 -33.30 -12.65 12.93
C VAL A 53 -34.41 -13.50 13.56
N MET A 54 -34.07 -14.70 14.05
CA MET A 54 -34.99 -15.65 14.64
C MET A 54 -35.31 -15.37 16.12
N ALA A 55 -34.68 -14.34 16.72
CA ALA A 55 -34.78 -14.02 18.14
C ALA A 55 -34.48 -15.23 19.06
N ARG A 56 -33.57 -16.12 18.65
CA ARG A 56 -33.18 -17.30 19.43
C ARG A 56 -32.10 -16.98 20.47
N PRO A 57 -32.07 -17.72 21.60
CA PRO A 57 -31.04 -17.52 22.62
C PRO A 57 -29.66 -17.84 22.10
N LEU A 58 -28.66 -17.13 22.64
CA LEU A 58 -27.26 -17.33 22.29
C LEU A 58 -26.71 -18.62 22.90
N PRO A 59 -25.69 -19.26 22.26
CA PRO A 59 -25.10 -20.50 22.75
C PRO A 59 -24.50 -20.33 24.16
N SER A 60 -24.32 -21.44 24.87
CA SER A 60 -23.76 -21.44 26.21
C SER A 60 -22.26 -21.11 26.17
N ARG A 61 -21.71 -20.61 27.31
CA ARG A 61 -20.28 -20.27 27.42
C ARG A 61 -19.36 -21.47 27.17
N TRP A 62 -19.79 -22.66 27.50
CA TRP A 62 -19.01 -23.89 27.32
C TRP A 62 -18.78 -24.19 25.85
N TRP A 63 -19.78 -23.99 24.99
CA TRP A 63 -19.61 -24.09 23.54
C TRP A 63 -18.59 -23.10 22.99
N LEU A 64 -18.61 -21.86 23.47
CA LEU A 64 -17.67 -20.82 23.05
C LEU A 64 -16.23 -21.14 23.49
N LEU A 65 -16.07 -21.65 24.73
CA LEU A 65 -14.77 -22.11 25.24
C LEU A 65 -14.24 -23.32 24.45
N GLY A 66 -15.10 -24.28 24.11
CA GLY A 66 -14.73 -25.42 23.27
C GLY A 66 -14.28 -24.97 21.87
N LEU A 67 -15.02 -24.07 21.23
CA LEU A 67 -14.62 -23.48 19.94
C LEU A 67 -13.32 -22.69 20.04
N LEU A 68 -13.12 -21.93 21.11
CA LEU A 68 -11.88 -21.20 21.32
C LEU A 68 -10.69 -22.16 21.46
N ALA A 69 -10.82 -23.21 22.27
CA ALA A 69 -9.75 -24.22 22.44
C ALA A 69 -9.44 -24.92 21.10
N LEU A 70 -10.46 -25.27 20.32
CA LEU A 70 -10.31 -25.87 19.00
C LEU A 70 -9.56 -24.92 18.04
N THR A 71 -9.91 -23.62 18.04
CA THR A 71 -9.29 -22.63 17.16
C THR A 71 -7.86 -22.29 17.53
N VAL A 72 -7.52 -22.29 18.84
CA VAL A 72 -6.13 -22.18 19.31
C VAL A 72 -5.31 -23.37 18.81
N GLY A 73 -5.84 -24.59 18.96
CA GLY A 73 -5.21 -25.82 18.45
C GLY A 73 -5.03 -25.78 16.93
N ALA A 74 -6.05 -25.37 16.18
CA ALA A 74 -6.00 -25.24 14.71
C ALA A 74 -4.98 -24.18 14.26
N THR A 75 -4.88 -23.05 14.98
CA THR A 75 -3.89 -22.00 14.71
C THR A 75 -2.47 -22.53 14.95
N LEU A 76 -2.24 -23.23 16.07
CA LEU A 76 -0.94 -23.84 16.36
C LEU A 76 -0.57 -24.89 15.31
N PHE A 77 -1.52 -25.70 14.88
CA PHE A 77 -1.28 -26.72 13.84
C PHE A 77 -0.93 -26.09 12.48
N SER A 78 -1.65 -25.01 12.09
CA SER A 78 -1.47 -24.35 10.79
C SER A 78 -0.19 -23.52 10.71
N HIS A 79 0.13 -22.78 11.77
CA HIS A 79 1.25 -21.83 11.76
C HIS A 79 2.48 -22.34 12.53
N LYS A 80 2.41 -23.51 13.17
CA LYS A 80 3.49 -24.08 14.03
C LYS A 80 3.89 -23.21 15.22
N THR A 81 3.25 -22.04 15.38
CA THR A 81 3.50 -21.06 16.45
C THR A 81 2.24 -20.27 16.74
N LEU A 82 2.11 -19.76 17.97
CA LEU A 82 1.06 -18.77 18.32
C LEU A 82 1.61 -17.33 18.27
N LEU A 83 2.94 -17.19 18.18
CA LEU A 83 3.62 -15.91 18.11
C LEU A 83 4.00 -15.63 16.65
N GLY A 84 3.66 -14.43 16.16
CA GLY A 84 3.94 -14.03 14.80
C GLY A 84 2.74 -13.35 14.14
N ARG A 85 3.01 -12.69 13.01
CA ARG A 85 2.01 -11.89 12.31
C ARG A 85 0.79 -12.70 11.90
N ASP A 86 1.00 -13.80 11.17
CA ASP A 86 -0.10 -14.56 10.56
C ASP A 86 -0.91 -15.34 11.60
N ALA A 87 -0.23 -15.90 12.62
CA ALA A 87 -0.90 -16.53 13.76
C ALA A 87 -1.71 -15.51 14.57
N GLY A 88 -1.13 -14.33 14.85
CA GLY A 88 -1.79 -13.24 15.57
C GLY A 88 -3.03 -12.72 14.83
N VAL A 89 -2.94 -12.49 13.51
CA VAL A 89 -4.09 -12.05 12.69
C VAL A 89 -5.18 -13.13 12.66
N THR A 90 -4.81 -14.41 12.49
CA THR A 90 -5.75 -15.53 12.53
C THR A 90 -6.51 -15.55 13.86
N MET A 91 -5.79 -15.42 14.99
CA MET A 91 -6.39 -15.39 16.34
C MET A 91 -7.32 -14.20 16.54
N ILE A 92 -6.95 -12.99 16.08
CA ILE A 92 -7.79 -11.78 16.21
C ILE A 92 -9.10 -11.93 15.43
N VAL A 93 -9.05 -12.47 14.19
CA VAL A 93 -10.24 -12.69 13.36
C VAL A 93 -11.18 -13.72 14.02
N VAL A 94 -10.62 -14.82 14.53
CA VAL A 94 -11.39 -15.84 15.27
C VAL A 94 -12.01 -15.25 16.54
N LEU A 95 -11.23 -14.50 17.33
CA LEU A 95 -11.73 -13.85 18.54
C LEU A 95 -12.85 -12.85 18.23
N LEU A 96 -12.73 -12.07 17.15
CA LEU A 96 -13.80 -11.19 16.69
C LEU A 96 -15.07 -11.98 16.37
N ALA A 97 -14.98 -13.05 15.60
CA ALA A 97 -16.13 -13.88 15.22
C ALA A 97 -16.77 -14.57 16.43
N LEU A 98 -15.98 -15.12 17.36
CA LEU A 98 -16.47 -15.73 18.59
C LEU A 98 -17.14 -14.69 19.52
N LYS A 99 -16.54 -13.50 19.63
CA LYS A 99 -17.09 -12.43 20.47
C LYS A 99 -18.40 -11.87 19.93
N MET A 100 -18.62 -11.91 18.62
CA MET A 100 -19.92 -11.60 18.02
C MET A 100 -21.03 -12.57 18.48
N LEU A 101 -20.71 -13.86 18.70
CA LEU A 101 -21.65 -14.83 19.28
C LEU A 101 -21.90 -14.62 20.77
N GLU A 102 -20.98 -13.98 21.49
CA GLU A 102 -21.12 -13.73 22.93
C GLU A 102 -21.85 -12.41 23.23
N LEU A 103 -22.12 -11.57 22.25
CA LEU A 103 -22.68 -10.23 22.38
C LEU A 103 -24.06 -10.25 23.06
N ARG A 104 -24.10 -10.00 24.39
CA ARG A 104 -25.32 -9.96 25.23
C ARG A 104 -25.58 -8.59 25.86
N ALA A 105 -24.52 -7.89 26.22
CA ALA A 105 -24.59 -6.62 26.95
C ALA A 105 -23.82 -5.51 26.24
N ARG A 106 -24.07 -4.25 26.59
CA ARG A 106 -23.32 -3.09 26.07
C ARG A 106 -21.81 -3.22 26.28
N ARG A 107 -21.38 -3.80 27.42
CA ARG A 107 -19.97 -4.04 27.71
C ARG A 107 -19.32 -4.96 26.68
N ASP A 108 -20.04 -5.99 26.22
CA ASP A 108 -19.53 -6.92 25.21
C ASP A 108 -19.37 -6.23 23.85
N ALA A 109 -20.26 -5.26 23.55
CA ALA A 109 -20.17 -4.46 22.34
C ALA A 109 -18.84 -3.66 22.26
N PHE A 110 -18.36 -3.11 23.39
CA PHE A 110 -17.05 -2.41 23.40
C PHE A 110 -15.89 -3.33 23.03
N VAL A 111 -15.91 -4.57 23.53
CA VAL A 111 -14.86 -5.54 23.18
C VAL A 111 -14.91 -5.86 21.68
N VAL A 112 -16.11 -6.01 21.11
CA VAL A 112 -16.27 -6.22 19.66
C VAL A 112 -15.76 -5.02 18.86
N PHE A 113 -16.07 -3.79 19.29
CA PHE A 113 -15.54 -2.58 18.63
C PHE A 113 -14.00 -2.54 18.72
N PHE A 114 -13.41 -2.81 19.88
CA PHE A 114 -11.96 -2.86 20.05
C PHE A 114 -11.31 -3.90 19.14
N LEU A 115 -11.85 -5.11 19.10
CA LEU A 115 -11.39 -6.16 18.20
C LEU A 115 -11.57 -5.77 16.73
N GLY A 116 -12.69 -5.12 16.39
CA GLY A 116 -12.97 -4.62 15.05
C GLY A 116 -11.96 -3.57 14.61
N PHE A 117 -11.63 -2.59 15.44
CA PHE A 117 -10.59 -1.59 15.15
C PHE A 117 -9.20 -2.23 15.05
N PHE A 118 -8.89 -3.20 15.91
CA PHE A 118 -7.63 -3.91 15.84
C PHE A 118 -7.52 -4.75 14.54
N THR A 119 -8.57 -5.48 14.19
CA THR A 119 -8.64 -6.25 12.94
C THR A 119 -8.55 -5.33 11.71
N LEU A 120 -9.13 -4.12 11.78
CA LEU A 120 -8.99 -3.12 10.73
C LEU A 120 -7.51 -2.76 10.51
N LEU A 121 -6.76 -2.51 11.57
CA LEU A 121 -5.34 -2.17 11.48
C LEU A 121 -4.50 -3.32 10.91
N THR A 122 -4.83 -4.58 11.20
CA THR A 122 -4.08 -5.74 10.70
C THR A 122 -4.14 -5.89 9.17
N ASN A 123 -5.12 -5.28 8.50
CA ASN A 123 -5.16 -5.26 7.02
C ASN A 123 -3.92 -4.61 6.42
N PHE A 124 -3.38 -3.58 7.07
CA PHE A 124 -2.19 -2.86 6.59
C PHE A 124 -0.90 -3.67 6.70
N PHE A 125 -0.89 -4.81 7.40
CA PHE A 125 0.22 -5.76 7.38
C PHE A 125 0.34 -6.50 6.04
N TYR A 126 -0.74 -6.61 5.28
CA TYR A 126 -0.78 -7.33 4.02
C TYR A 126 -0.82 -6.41 2.81
N SER A 127 -1.49 -5.28 2.91
CA SER A 127 -1.61 -4.34 1.80
C SER A 127 -1.75 -2.90 2.30
N GLN A 128 -0.89 -2.02 1.78
CA GLN A 128 -0.94 -0.57 2.02
C GLN A 128 -1.46 0.19 0.79
N SER A 129 -2.12 -0.51 -0.14
CA SER A 129 -2.67 0.09 -1.35
C SER A 129 -3.77 1.11 -1.04
N LEU A 130 -3.97 2.05 -1.96
CA LEU A 130 -5.05 3.05 -1.87
C LEU A 130 -6.43 2.40 -1.74
N LEU A 131 -6.67 1.26 -2.41
CA LEU A 131 -7.93 0.50 -2.29
C LEU A 131 -8.12 -0.05 -0.88
N THR A 132 -7.08 -0.62 -0.30
CA THR A 132 -7.12 -1.11 1.09
C THR A 132 -7.40 0.04 2.06
N ALA A 133 -6.72 1.19 1.89
CA ALA A 133 -6.95 2.37 2.71
C ALA A 133 -8.40 2.88 2.59
N GLY A 134 -8.95 2.95 1.38
CA GLY A 134 -10.34 3.32 1.13
C GLY A 134 -11.34 2.34 1.75
N ALA A 135 -11.10 1.03 1.60
CA ALA A 135 -11.94 -0.01 2.21
C ALA A 135 -11.90 0.07 3.75
N MET A 136 -10.72 0.34 4.34
CA MET A 136 -10.56 0.49 5.79
C MET A 136 -11.16 1.80 6.31
N LEU A 137 -11.16 2.87 5.52
CA LEU A 137 -11.87 4.11 5.87
C LEU A 137 -13.39 3.86 5.94
N LEU A 138 -13.96 3.13 4.98
CA LEU A 138 -15.37 2.73 5.03
C LEU A 138 -15.68 1.83 6.24
N ALA A 139 -14.77 0.89 6.55
CA ALA A 139 -14.88 0.04 7.74
C ALA A 139 -14.84 0.87 9.04
N LEU A 140 -13.93 1.85 9.13
CA LEU A 140 -13.81 2.78 10.24
C LEU A 140 -15.12 3.56 10.45
N LEU A 141 -15.68 4.14 9.39
CA LEU A 141 -16.95 4.86 9.43
C LEU A 141 -18.10 3.92 9.83
N GLY A 142 -18.08 2.67 9.37
CA GLY A 142 -19.04 1.65 9.77
C GLY A 142 -18.96 1.32 11.26
N LEU A 143 -17.76 1.06 11.79
CA LEU A 143 -17.53 0.79 13.21
C LEU A 143 -17.92 1.99 14.09
N LEU A 144 -17.53 3.21 13.70
CA LEU A 144 -17.92 4.43 14.39
C LEU A 144 -19.44 4.63 14.38
N SER A 145 -20.10 4.35 13.25
CA SER A 145 -21.56 4.43 13.14
C SER A 145 -22.25 3.42 14.06
N ALA A 146 -21.73 2.20 14.13
CA ALA A 146 -22.25 1.18 15.04
C ALA A 146 -22.02 1.57 16.52
N LEU A 147 -20.86 2.15 16.83
CA LEU A 147 -20.53 2.65 18.17
C LEU A 147 -21.46 3.79 18.59
N VAL A 148 -21.68 4.78 17.72
CA VAL A 148 -22.61 5.90 17.96
C VAL A 148 -24.02 5.38 18.16
N ASN A 149 -24.48 4.45 17.29
CA ASN A 149 -25.82 3.86 17.41
C ASN A 149 -26.01 3.07 18.72
N ALA A 150 -24.97 2.39 19.22
CA ALA A 150 -25.00 1.69 20.50
C ALA A 150 -25.15 2.64 21.71
N HIS A 151 -24.72 3.91 21.58
CA HIS A 151 -24.84 4.94 22.62
C HIS A 151 -26.15 5.74 22.56
N MET A 152 -26.91 5.64 21.48
CA MET A 152 -28.20 6.32 21.39
C MET A 152 -29.24 5.69 22.35
N PRO A 153 -29.74 6.42 23.39
CA PRO A 153 -30.35 5.78 24.55
C PRO A 153 -31.77 5.26 24.31
N VAL A 154 -32.59 5.88 23.48
CA VAL A 154 -34.03 5.55 23.38
C VAL A 154 -34.53 5.50 21.95
N GLY A 155 -35.51 4.60 21.69
CA GLY A 155 -36.15 4.48 20.39
C GLY A 155 -35.41 3.63 19.36
N LYS A 156 -35.79 3.75 18.09
CA LYS A 156 -35.17 3.08 16.93
C LYS A 156 -34.65 4.15 15.97
N PRO A 157 -33.53 4.84 16.31
CA PRO A 157 -32.99 5.87 15.43
C PRO A 157 -32.59 5.28 14.08
N PRO A 158 -32.71 6.05 12.98
CA PRO A 158 -32.24 5.57 11.68
C PRO A 158 -30.70 5.48 11.66
N LEU A 159 -30.18 4.42 11.06
CA LEU A 159 -28.70 4.23 10.92
C LEU A 159 -28.03 5.40 10.20
N SER A 160 -28.76 6.10 9.33
CA SER A 160 -28.26 7.30 8.63
C SER A 160 -27.93 8.44 9.61
N GLN A 161 -28.65 8.58 10.71
CA GLN A 161 -28.34 9.57 11.74
C GLN A 161 -27.02 9.22 12.47
N ALA A 162 -26.85 7.94 12.83
CA ALA A 162 -25.61 7.46 13.44
C ALA A 162 -24.42 7.63 12.47
N ALA A 163 -24.61 7.30 11.19
CA ALA A 163 -23.59 7.46 10.15
C ALA A 163 -23.23 8.94 9.94
N ARG A 164 -24.21 9.86 9.94
CA ARG A 164 -23.95 11.30 9.83
C ARG A 164 -23.13 11.80 11.03
N THR A 165 -23.48 11.39 12.23
CA THR A 165 -22.72 11.76 13.45
C THR A 165 -21.30 11.19 13.40
N ALA A 166 -21.15 9.92 13.04
CA ALA A 166 -19.83 9.28 12.86
C ALA A 166 -18.98 10.00 11.80
N GLY A 167 -19.58 10.37 10.67
CA GLY A 167 -18.93 11.15 9.62
C GLY A 167 -18.48 12.53 10.11
N THR A 168 -19.32 13.23 10.88
CA THR A 168 -18.97 14.51 11.48
C THR A 168 -17.81 14.36 12.47
N MET A 169 -17.82 13.33 13.32
CA MET A 169 -16.72 13.04 14.25
C MET A 169 -15.40 12.72 13.51
N ALA A 170 -15.47 11.91 12.45
CA ALA A 170 -14.31 11.60 11.63
C ALA A 170 -13.74 12.86 10.95
N LEU A 171 -14.61 13.72 10.41
CA LEU A 171 -14.23 14.98 9.78
C LEU A 171 -13.58 15.94 10.79
N LEU A 172 -14.14 16.06 11.99
CA LEU A 172 -13.55 16.88 13.06
C LEU A 172 -12.22 16.33 13.57
N GLY A 173 -12.02 15.01 13.51
CA GLY A 173 -10.76 14.35 13.86
C GLY A 173 -9.68 14.48 12.78
N THR A 174 -10.06 14.78 11.53
CA THR A 174 -9.13 14.84 10.40
C THR A 174 -7.98 15.84 10.58
N PRO A 175 -8.17 17.06 11.09
CA PRO A 175 -7.05 17.99 11.33
C PRO A 175 -6.01 17.46 12.32
N ILE A 176 -6.47 16.80 13.40
CA ILE A 176 -5.59 16.18 14.39
C ILE A 176 -4.84 15.00 13.77
N MET A 177 -5.54 14.16 13.03
CA MET A 177 -4.93 13.04 12.29
C MET A 177 -3.85 13.55 11.32
N LEU A 178 -4.14 14.63 10.58
CA LEU A 178 -3.18 15.22 9.64
C LEU A 178 -1.96 15.79 10.35
N ALA A 179 -2.15 16.49 11.47
CA ALA A 179 -1.05 17.00 12.29
C ALA A 179 -0.17 15.88 12.83
N LEU A 180 -0.77 14.80 13.34
CA LEU A 180 -0.05 13.60 13.77
C LEU A 180 0.70 12.95 12.61
N PHE A 181 0.08 12.80 11.45
CA PHE A 181 0.72 12.21 10.27
C PHE A 181 1.95 12.99 9.81
N LEU A 182 1.87 14.34 9.80
CA LEU A 182 2.94 15.21 9.33
C LEU A 182 4.07 15.36 10.34
N PHE A 183 3.75 15.49 11.64
CA PHE A 183 4.71 15.92 12.65
C PHE A 183 5.05 14.87 13.71
N PHE A 184 4.34 13.74 13.77
CA PHE A 184 4.75 12.66 14.68
C PHE A 184 6.09 12.08 14.22
N PRO A 185 7.13 12.09 15.07
CA PRO A 185 8.47 11.65 14.68
C PRO A 185 8.47 10.19 14.20
N ARG A 186 8.98 9.95 12.99
CA ARG A 186 9.10 8.60 12.42
C ARG A 186 10.45 8.02 12.79
N VAL A 187 10.47 7.29 13.90
CA VAL A 187 11.64 6.50 14.31
C VAL A 187 11.64 5.17 13.57
N ALA A 188 12.84 4.70 13.19
CA ALA A 188 12.96 3.37 12.61
C ALA A 188 12.45 2.33 13.61
N PRO A 189 11.76 1.27 13.16
CA PRO A 189 11.23 0.24 14.05
C PRO A 189 12.38 -0.39 14.85
N LEU A 190 12.23 -0.40 16.17
CA LEU A 190 13.22 -0.96 17.11
C LEU A 190 13.32 -2.50 17.03
N TRP A 191 12.35 -3.14 16.39
CA TRP A 191 12.32 -4.56 16.11
C TRP A 191 12.46 -4.79 14.61
N GLY A 192 13.35 -5.69 14.22
CA GLY A 192 13.47 -6.13 12.83
C GLY A 192 12.12 -6.69 12.34
N ILE A 193 11.70 -6.30 11.15
CA ILE A 193 10.52 -6.91 10.52
C ILE A 193 10.88 -8.37 10.21
N PRO A 194 10.12 -9.37 10.69
CA PRO A 194 10.36 -10.77 10.33
C PRO A 194 10.33 -10.96 8.82
N ASN A 195 11.35 -11.62 8.26
CA ASN A 195 11.52 -11.84 6.82
C ASN A 195 10.42 -12.70 6.16
N ASP A 196 9.51 -13.28 6.92
CA ASP A 196 8.49 -14.23 6.41
C ASP A 196 7.29 -13.56 5.72
N ALA A 197 7.31 -12.24 5.60
CA ALA A 197 6.13 -11.47 5.22
C ALA A 197 5.88 -11.31 3.71
N MET A 198 6.80 -11.74 2.85
CA MET A 198 6.74 -11.45 1.42
C MET A 198 6.99 -12.69 0.54
N SER A 199 6.16 -13.70 0.69
CA SER A 199 5.99 -14.67 -0.38
C SER A 199 5.17 -14.04 -1.51
N GLY A 200 5.85 -13.59 -2.57
CA GLY A 200 5.16 -13.52 -3.82
C GLY A 200 5.00 -12.23 -4.57
N ARG A 201 6.05 -11.58 -4.96
CA ARG A 201 6.16 -11.03 -6.32
C ARG A 201 7.61 -11.21 -6.74
N SER A 202 7.90 -12.32 -7.41
CA SER A 202 9.21 -12.55 -8.00
C SER A 202 9.33 -11.66 -9.24
N GLY A 203 10.02 -10.54 -9.10
CA GLY A 203 10.56 -9.81 -10.24
C GLY A 203 11.66 -10.62 -10.93
N LEU A 204 12.64 -9.94 -11.53
CA LEU A 204 13.81 -10.56 -12.16
C LEU A 204 14.49 -11.58 -11.22
N SER A 205 14.99 -12.68 -11.80
CA SER A 205 15.71 -13.72 -11.07
C SER A 205 17.22 -13.64 -11.28
N SER A 206 18.01 -14.16 -10.32
CA SER A 206 19.46 -14.38 -10.48
C SER A 206 19.78 -15.52 -11.44
N THR A 207 18.78 -16.21 -11.94
CA THR A 207 18.88 -17.28 -12.92
C THR A 207 17.87 -17.05 -14.03
N MET A 208 18.17 -17.50 -15.23
CA MET A 208 17.30 -17.47 -16.40
C MET A 208 17.37 -18.81 -17.10
N SER A 209 16.30 -19.55 -17.05
CA SER A 209 16.03 -20.66 -17.97
C SER A 209 15.01 -20.21 -19.00
N VAL A 210 15.07 -20.79 -20.18
CA VAL A 210 14.15 -20.48 -21.28
C VAL A 210 12.71 -20.74 -20.81
N GLY A 211 11.84 -19.72 -20.82
CA GLY A 211 10.47 -19.73 -20.27
C GLY A 211 10.28 -18.87 -19.00
N THR A 212 11.34 -18.43 -18.35
CA THR A 212 11.26 -17.70 -17.07
C THR A 212 10.69 -16.29 -17.25
N ILE A 213 11.12 -15.55 -18.28
CA ILE A 213 10.66 -14.18 -18.54
C ILE A 213 9.25 -14.17 -19.15
N ALA A 214 8.84 -15.27 -19.79
CA ALA A 214 7.47 -15.39 -20.33
C ALA A 214 6.39 -15.17 -19.27
N SER A 215 6.59 -15.68 -18.07
CA SER A 215 5.64 -15.48 -16.95
C SER A 215 5.56 -14.02 -16.51
N LEU A 216 6.67 -13.30 -16.56
CA LEU A 216 6.72 -11.86 -16.27
C LEU A 216 6.08 -11.04 -17.40
N ALA A 217 6.25 -11.45 -18.65
CA ALA A 217 5.66 -10.75 -19.81
C ALA A 217 4.14 -10.75 -19.80
N LEU A 218 3.50 -11.63 -19.03
CA LEU A 218 2.05 -11.67 -18.82
C LEU A 218 1.59 -10.90 -17.58
N ASP A 219 2.50 -10.44 -16.74
CA ASP A 219 2.19 -9.68 -15.52
C ASP A 219 2.19 -8.17 -15.81
N ASP A 220 1.01 -7.57 -15.75
CA ASP A 220 0.78 -6.15 -16.01
C ASP A 220 0.99 -5.26 -14.75
N SER A 221 1.44 -5.87 -13.65
CA SER A 221 1.76 -5.12 -12.42
C SER A 221 2.95 -4.19 -12.62
N ILE A 222 2.96 -3.11 -11.87
CA ILE A 222 4.02 -2.10 -11.95
C ILE A 222 5.26 -2.64 -11.26
N ALA A 223 6.42 -2.58 -11.93
CA ALA A 223 7.72 -2.88 -11.37
C ALA A 223 8.36 -1.62 -10.75
N MET A 224 8.28 -0.50 -11.45
CA MET A 224 8.81 0.79 -10.97
C MET A 224 8.16 1.96 -11.70
N ARG A 225 8.30 3.15 -11.11
CA ARG A 225 7.91 4.43 -11.72
C ARG A 225 9.11 5.35 -11.73
N ILE A 226 9.28 6.10 -12.81
CA ILE A 226 10.45 6.94 -13.02
C ILE A 226 10.01 8.35 -13.39
N ARG A 227 10.62 9.32 -12.74
CA ARG A 227 10.46 10.74 -13.05
C ARG A 227 11.79 11.30 -13.52
N PHE A 228 11.88 11.69 -14.78
CA PHE A 228 13.04 12.37 -15.32
C PHE A 228 13.06 13.84 -14.87
N GLN A 229 14.25 14.35 -14.52
CA GLN A 229 14.43 15.73 -14.10
C GLN A 229 14.48 16.70 -15.29
N ALA A 230 14.92 16.20 -16.45
CA ALA A 230 14.98 16.91 -17.72
C ALA A 230 14.22 16.13 -18.82
N GLN A 231 14.62 16.27 -20.07
CA GLN A 231 14.03 15.55 -21.18
C GLN A 231 14.18 14.02 -21.01
N LYS A 232 13.11 13.28 -21.26
CA LYS A 232 13.12 11.82 -21.24
C LYS A 232 14.02 11.30 -22.38
N PRO A 233 14.89 10.31 -22.13
CA PRO A 233 15.68 9.65 -23.17
C PRO A 233 14.82 9.00 -24.24
N ALA A 234 15.43 8.72 -25.39
CA ALA A 234 14.77 7.97 -26.44
C ALA A 234 14.39 6.56 -25.96
N PRO A 235 13.29 5.97 -26.47
CA PRO A 235 12.88 4.61 -26.08
C PRO A 235 13.98 3.55 -26.24
N SER A 236 14.87 3.73 -27.24
CA SER A 236 16.03 2.86 -27.48
C SER A 236 17.15 2.97 -26.42
N GLU A 237 17.08 3.94 -25.53
CA GLU A 237 18.04 4.16 -24.43
C GLU A 237 17.50 3.72 -23.08
N LEU A 238 16.21 3.41 -23.00
CA LEU A 238 15.53 3.05 -21.75
C LEU A 238 15.77 1.58 -21.37
N TYR A 239 17.02 1.24 -21.06
CA TYR A 239 17.41 -0.06 -20.51
C TYR A 239 17.74 0.07 -19.04
N PHE A 240 16.93 -0.55 -18.20
CA PHE A 240 17.11 -0.58 -16.75
C PHE A 240 17.76 -1.89 -16.35
N ARG A 241 19.04 -1.81 -16.01
CA ARG A 241 19.90 -2.96 -15.73
C ARG A 241 19.48 -3.69 -14.46
N GLY A 242 19.32 -4.99 -14.57
CA GLY A 242 19.15 -5.93 -13.49
C GLY A 242 20.31 -6.94 -13.42
N PRO A 243 20.04 -8.24 -13.17
CA PRO A 243 21.04 -9.29 -13.11
C PRO A 243 21.84 -9.47 -14.40
N VAL A 244 23.16 -9.67 -14.25
CA VAL A 244 24.06 -10.09 -15.33
C VAL A 244 24.38 -11.56 -15.14
N LEU A 245 24.12 -12.36 -16.18
CA LEU A 245 24.18 -13.81 -16.16
C LEU A 245 25.32 -14.28 -17.08
N SER A 246 26.42 -14.73 -16.47
CA SER A 246 27.64 -15.10 -17.17
C SER A 246 27.88 -16.61 -17.21
N SER A 247 27.37 -17.37 -16.27
CA SER A 247 27.56 -18.82 -16.21
C SER A 247 26.41 -19.54 -16.91
N PHE A 248 26.75 -20.46 -17.82
CA PHE A 248 25.78 -21.28 -18.55
C PHE A 248 26.08 -22.77 -18.33
N ASP A 249 25.10 -23.53 -17.85
CA ASP A 249 25.26 -24.97 -17.59
C ASP A 249 24.77 -25.89 -18.73
N GLY A 250 24.31 -25.32 -19.84
CA GLY A 250 23.72 -26.02 -20.97
C GLY A 250 22.20 -25.78 -21.09
N ARG A 251 21.56 -25.35 -20.01
CA ARG A 251 20.12 -25.09 -19.96
C ARG A 251 19.75 -23.77 -19.26
N GLU A 252 20.47 -23.45 -18.19
CA GLU A 252 20.21 -22.28 -17.36
C GLU A 252 21.38 -21.30 -17.33
N TRP A 253 21.07 -20.03 -17.42
CA TRP A 253 22.01 -18.94 -17.19
C TRP A 253 21.97 -18.51 -15.74
N ARG A 254 23.13 -18.27 -15.13
CA ARG A 254 23.27 -17.86 -13.72
C ARG A 254 24.22 -16.68 -13.59
N ALA A 255 23.97 -15.85 -12.59
CA ALA A 255 24.93 -14.82 -12.20
C ALA A 255 26.24 -15.47 -11.74
N ARG A 256 27.36 -14.79 -12.02
CA ARG A 256 28.69 -15.25 -11.57
C ARG A 256 28.70 -15.30 -10.03
N GLN A 257 29.01 -16.46 -9.48
CA GLN A 257 29.30 -16.57 -8.06
C GLN A 257 30.71 -16.01 -7.80
N ALA A 258 30.86 -15.18 -6.75
CA ALA A 258 32.17 -14.73 -6.32
C ALA A 258 33.01 -15.95 -5.92
N ALA A 259 34.06 -16.24 -6.66
CA ALA A 259 34.89 -17.44 -6.46
C ALA A 259 35.65 -17.43 -5.13
N VAL A 260 35.81 -16.27 -4.49
CA VAL A 260 36.49 -16.12 -3.19
C VAL A 260 35.83 -15.02 -2.37
N PRO A 261 35.32 -15.33 -1.16
CA PRO A 261 34.59 -14.37 -0.34
C PRO A 261 35.39 -13.15 0.14
N TYR A 262 36.72 -13.20 0.10
CA TYR A 262 37.61 -12.18 0.67
C TYR A 262 38.38 -11.34 -0.37
N ARG A 263 38.15 -11.53 -1.67
CA ARG A 263 38.80 -10.68 -2.66
C ARG A 263 37.91 -9.48 -2.98
N PRO A 264 38.42 -8.24 -2.83
CA PRO A 264 37.65 -7.08 -3.24
C PRO A 264 37.26 -7.21 -4.72
N PRO A 265 36.02 -6.94 -5.11
CA PRO A 265 35.58 -7.03 -6.48
C PRO A 265 36.47 -6.10 -7.37
N ALA A 266 36.82 -6.56 -8.58
CA ALA A 266 37.51 -5.73 -9.54
C ALA A 266 36.66 -4.46 -9.83
N PRO A 267 37.26 -3.30 -10.04
CA PRO A 267 36.53 -2.09 -10.38
C PRO A 267 35.83 -2.27 -11.74
N ALA A 268 34.66 -1.65 -11.86
CA ALA A 268 33.83 -1.70 -13.07
C ALA A 268 34.48 -1.03 -14.29
N ASN A 269 35.58 -0.26 -14.08
CA ASN A 269 36.27 0.53 -15.11
C ASN A 269 35.29 1.35 -15.97
N LEU A 270 34.35 1.99 -15.32
CA LEU A 270 33.33 2.79 -15.99
C LEU A 270 33.90 4.14 -16.40
N GLN A 271 33.84 4.41 -17.70
CA GLN A 271 34.20 5.69 -18.33
C GLN A 271 32.92 6.28 -18.92
N VAL A 272 32.51 7.44 -18.46
CA VAL A 272 31.28 8.12 -18.90
C VAL A 272 31.61 9.36 -19.71
N ARG A 273 30.76 9.69 -20.70
CA ARG A 273 30.89 10.87 -21.56
C ARG A 273 29.53 11.55 -21.72
N GLY A 274 29.56 12.83 -22.10
CA GLY A 274 28.35 13.58 -22.37
C GLY A 274 27.59 14.04 -21.15
N THR A 275 26.30 14.37 -21.33
CA THR A 275 25.43 14.94 -20.30
C THR A 275 24.74 13.82 -19.51
N ALA A 276 24.77 13.93 -18.19
CA ALA A 276 24.09 13.01 -17.31
C ALA A 276 22.56 13.15 -17.43
N ILE A 277 21.88 12.03 -17.40
CA ILE A 277 20.41 11.96 -17.26
C ILE A 277 20.11 11.82 -15.78
N GLY A 278 19.48 12.85 -15.19
CA GLY A 278 18.99 12.83 -13.81
C GLY A 278 17.55 12.30 -13.76
N TYR A 279 17.30 11.36 -12.86
CA TYR A 279 15.95 10.80 -12.69
C TYR A 279 15.77 10.24 -11.29
N GLN A 280 14.49 10.13 -10.91
CA GLN A 280 14.08 9.52 -9.65
C GLN A 280 13.29 8.24 -9.94
N VAL A 281 13.64 7.18 -9.23
CA VAL A 281 12.98 5.88 -9.30
C VAL A 281 12.16 5.64 -8.05
N THR A 282 10.94 5.15 -8.22
CA THR A 282 10.12 4.54 -7.17
C THR A 282 9.98 3.07 -7.52
N LEU A 283 10.73 2.22 -6.83
CA LEU A 283 10.83 0.77 -7.06
C LEU A 283 9.83 0.04 -6.17
N GLU A 284 9.00 -0.82 -6.77
CA GLU A 284 8.10 -1.69 -6.03
C GLU A 284 8.88 -2.82 -5.31
N PRO A 285 8.39 -3.32 -4.16
CA PRO A 285 9.01 -4.43 -3.45
C PRO A 285 9.15 -5.66 -4.34
N ASN A 286 10.36 -6.21 -4.43
CA ASN A 286 10.65 -7.36 -5.29
C ASN A 286 11.42 -8.48 -4.59
N SER A 287 11.70 -8.33 -3.29
CA SER A 287 12.47 -9.28 -2.46
C SER A 287 13.86 -9.62 -3.01
N ARG A 288 14.46 -8.71 -3.79
CA ARG A 288 15.77 -8.84 -4.42
C ARG A 288 16.66 -7.66 -4.05
N PRO A 289 17.98 -7.79 -4.13
CA PRO A 289 18.90 -6.72 -3.76
C PRO A 289 19.24 -5.74 -4.90
N TRP A 290 18.64 -5.88 -6.09
CA TRP A 290 19.01 -5.07 -7.25
C TRP A 290 18.29 -3.73 -7.27
N LEU A 291 19.05 -2.64 -7.35
CA LEU A 291 18.55 -1.33 -7.75
C LEU A 291 18.51 -1.26 -9.27
N LEU A 292 17.31 -1.09 -9.81
CA LEU A 292 17.09 -1.01 -11.26
C LEU A 292 17.39 0.41 -11.74
N LEU A 293 18.47 0.58 -12.49
CA LEU A 293 18.94 1.87 -12.96
C LEU A 293 19.18 1.81 -14.48
N LEU A 294 19.08 2.96 -15.15
CA LEU A 294 19.59 3.08 -16.51
C LEU A 294 21.07 2.71 -16.54
N ASP A 295 21.50 2.15 -17.66
CA ASP A 295 22.92 1.79 -17.84
C ASP A 295 23.86 2.94 -17.45
N ALA A 296 25.04 2.58 -16.91
CA ALA A 296 26.09 3.50 -16.50
C ALA A 296 25.66 4.56 -15.46
N ALA A 297 24.93 4.15 -14.43
CA ALA A 297 24.76 4.96 -13.25
C ALA A 297 26.09 5.06 -12.50
N ALA A 298 26.78 6.20 -12.64
CA ALA A 298 28.14 6.38 -12.13
C ALA A 298 28.16 6.79 -10.64
N ALA A 299 27.17 7.52 -10.18
CA ALA A 299 27.09 7.98 -8.80
C ALA A 299 26.32 6.98 -7.92
N ARG A 300 26.79 6.78 -6.69
CA ARG A 300 26.12 5.95 -5.69
C ARG A 300 24.75 6.54 -5.34
N PRO A 301 23.64 5.80 -5.55
CA PRO A 301 22.34 6.23 -5.07
C PRO A 301 22.33 6.37 -3.54
N LEU A 302 21.78 7.49 -3.04
CA LEU A 302 21.65 7.73 -1.60
C LEU A 302 20.33 7.13 -1.10
N LEU A 303 20.46 6.12 -0.24
CA LEU A 303 19.33 5.40 0.35
C LEU A 303 19.45 5.42 1.86
N GLY A 304 18.41 5.90 2.54
CA GLY A 304 18.33 5.79 4.01
C GLY A 304 18.15 4.33 4.42
N GLY A 305 19.05 3.83 5.29
CA GLY A 305 18.92 2.49 5.86
C GLY A 305 19.40 1.32 5.00
N PHE A 306 20.00 1.58 3.82
CA PHE A 306 20.63 0.57 2.98
C PHE A 306 22.09 0.92 2.69
N ASP A 307 22.96 -0.06 2.75
CA ASP A 307 24.29 0.07 2.15
C ASP A 307 24.22 -0.38 0.69
N VAL A 308 24.81 0.44 -0.21
CA VAL A 308 24.68 0.25 -1.65
C VAL A 308 26.07 0.15 -2.26
N ARG A 309 26.27 -0.86 -3.10
CA ARG A 309 27.54 -1.10 -3.80
C ARG A 309 27.33 -1.37 -5.28
N MET A 310 28.27 -0.94 -6.11
CA MET A 310 28.33 -1.28 -7.53
C MET A 310 29.18 -2.53 -7.73
N THR A 311 28.71 -3.44 -8.57
CA THR A 311 29.49 -4.59 -9.02
C THR A 311 30.35 -4.24 -10.25
N PRO A 312 31.35 -5.08 -10.60
CA PRO A 312 32.12 -4.92 -11.85
C PRO A 312 31.25 -4.93 -13.11
N ASP A 313 30.05 -5.50 -13.02
CA ASP A 313 29.09 -5.64 -14.10
C ASP A 313 28.07 -4.51 -14.14
N LEU A 314 28.37 -3.35 -13.52
CA LEU A 314 27.51 -2.16 -13.40
C LEU A 314 26.18 -2.40 -12.69
N GLN A 315 26.04 -3.47 -11.91
CA GLN A 315 24.84 -3.67 -11.09
C GLN A 315 25.01 -2.93 -9.77
N TRP A 316 23.98 -2.21 -9.36
CA TRP A 316 23.89 -1.64 -8.02
C TRP A 316 23.11 -2.57 -7.11
N LEU A 317 23.72 -2.98 -6.00
CA LEU A 317 23.17 -3.93 -5.03
C LEU A 317 23.01 -3.27 -3.68
N THR A 318 21.90 -3.56 -3.03
CA THR A 318 21.68 -3.28 -1.61
C THR A 318 22.24 -4.42 -0.75
N ASP A 319 22.55 -4.14 0.50
CA ASP A 319 23.05 -5.11 1.50
C ASP A 319 21.98 -6.15 1.89
N ARG A 320 20.73 -5.85 1.65
CA ARG A 320 19.59 -6.73 1.96
C ARG A 320 18.51 -6.64 0.88
N PRO A 321 17.61 -7.65 0.77
CA PRO A 321 16.50 -7.64 -0.18
C PRO A 321 15.57 -6.44 0.02
N ILE A 322 15.04 -5.91 -1.08
CA ILE A 322 14.10 -4.79 -1.11
C ILE A 322 12.69 -5.33 -0.88
N THR A 323 12.19 -5.18 0.35
CA THR A 323 10.89 -5.68 0.79
C THR A 323 9.85 -4.57 0.97
N GLU A 324 10.25 -3.32 0.79
CA GLU A 324 9.41 -2.14 0.91
C GLU A 324 9.52 -1.26 -0.34
N LEU A 325 8.54 -0.38 -0.52
CA LEU A 325 8.57 0.60 -1.62
C LEU A 325 9.79 1.51 -1.44
N LEU A 326 10.69 1.51 -2.43
CA LEU A 326 11.98 2.19 -2.32
C LEU A 326 12.06 3.35 -3.32
N ARG A 327 12.46 4.52 -2.83
CA ARG A 327 12.66 5.70 -3.67
C ARG A 327 14.10 6.17 -3.61
N TYR A 328 14.68 6.45 -4.78
CA TYR A 328 16.05 6.92 -4.91
C TYR A 328 16.25 7.77 -6.15
N ASP A 329 17.22 8.67 -6.08
CA ASP A 329 17.65 9.51 -7.20
C ASP A 329 18.91 8.89 -7.83
N ALA A 330 19.03 9.01 -9.15
CA ALA A 330 20.14 8.46 -9.91
C ALA A 330 20.57 9.37 -11.05
N LEU A 331 21.85 9.23 -11.44
CA LEU A 331 22.46 9.90 -12.57
C LEU A 331 23.10 8.84 -13.47
N SER A 332 22.64 8.72 -14.70
CA SER A 332 23.16 7.78 -15.69
C SER A 332 23.67 8.49 -16.95
N TYR A 333 24.56 7.86 -17.65
CA TYR A 333 25.19 8.40 -18.85
C TYR A 333 24.93 7.47 -20.04
N PRO A 334 24.25 7.93 -21.11
CA PRO A 334 23.98 7.11 -22.29
C PRO A 334 25.23 6.71 -23.06
N ASP A 335 26.24 7.61 -23.11
CA ASP A 335 27.56 7.35 -23.74
C ASP A 335 28.55 6.93 -22.66
N PHE A 336 28.92 5.67 -22.68
CA PHE A 336 29.85 5.09 -21.72
C PHE A 336 30.63 3.90 -22.30
N ARG A 337 31.73 3.59 -21.64
CA ARG A 337 32.50 2.34 -21.83
C ARG A 337 32.73 1.71 -20.47
N HIS A 338 32.72 0.39 -20.40
CA HIS A 338 33.00 -0.29 -19.14
C HIS A 338 33.64 -1.66 -19.33
N GLY A 339 34.28 -2.15 -18.28
CA GLY A 339 35.03 -3.39 -18.25
C GLY A 339 36.46 -3.24 -18.76
N PRO A 340 37.20 -4.35 -18.94
CA PRO A 340 38.53 -4.32 -19.42
C PRO A 340 38.56 -3.91 -20.90
N MET A 341 39.45 -2.99 -21.29
CA MET A 341 39.65 -2.58 -22.69
C MET A 341 40.54 -3.58 -23.44
N GLN A 342 41.41 -4.28 -22.72
CA GLN A 342 42.26 -5.33 -23.24
C GLN A 342 41.80 -6.70 -22.73
N GLN A 343 42.24 -7.75 -23.43
CA GLN A 343 41.96 -9.12 -23.07
C GLN A 343 42.58 -9.48 -21.71
N VAL A 344 41.77 -9.93 -20.78
CA VAL A 344 42.14 -10.36 -19.42
C VAL A 344 41.69 -11.79 -19.17
N PRO A 345 42.36 -12.56 -18.30
CA PRO A 345 41.96 -13.95 -18.01
C PRO A 345 40.52 -14.10 -17.53
N ALA A 346 39.96 -13.10 -16.86
CA ALA A 346 38.55 -13.12 -16.37
C ALA A 346 37.50 -13.22 -17.49
N LEU A 347 37.84 -12.81 -18.72
CA LEU A 347 36.95 -12.92 -19.89
C LEU A 347 36.80 -14.36 -20.40
N LEU A 348 37.77 -15.26 -20.04
CA LEU A 348 37.69 -16.68 -20.42
C LEU A 348 36.46 -17.38 -19.84
N ASP A 349 35.98 -16.91 -18.69
CA ASP A 349 34.71 -17.45 -18.10
C ASP A 349 33.49 -17.14 -18.97
N ASP A 350 33.50 -15.97 -19.65
CA ASP A 350 32.46 -15.52 -20.55
C ASP A 350 32.55 -16.11 -21.96
N LEU A 351 33.52 -17.01 -22.18
CA LEU A 351 33.65 -17.87 -23.38
C LEU A 351 33.16 -19.30 -23.14
N ARG A 352 33.02 -19.72 -21.87
CA ARG A 352 32.75 -21.12 -21.54
C ARG A 352 31.37 -21.53 -22.02
N LEU A 353 31.35 -22.68 -22.71
CA LEU A 353 30.15 -23.42 -23.07
C LEU A 353 30.33 -24.88 -22.63
N PRO A 354 29.30 -25.55 -22.11
CA PRO A 354 29.36 -26.95 -21.75
C PRO A 354 29.64 -27.82 -22.98
N ALA A 355 30.50 -28.83 -22.82
CA ALA A 355 30.83 -29.76 -23.89
C ALA A 355 29.57 -30.48 -24.41
N GLY A 356 29.42 -30.58 -25.73
CA GLY A 356 28.26 -31.22 -26.36
C GLY A 356 26.97 -30.40 -26.35
N SER A 357 26.96 -29.20 -25.75
CA SER A 357 25.80 -28.30 -25.75
C SER A 357 25.69 -27.58 -27.11
N ASN A 358 24.47 -27.56 -27.69
CA ASN A 358 24.13 -26.87 -28.94
C ASN A 358 25.14 -27.17 -30.12
N PRO A 359 25.29 -28.43 -30.53
CA PRO A 359 26.32 -28.83 -31.49
C PRO A 359 26.13 -28.21 -32.86
N ARG A 360 24.92 -27.96 -33.33
CA ARG A 360 24.66 -27.30 -34.63
C ARG A 360 25.02 -25.80 -34.58
N THR A 361 24.78 -25.12 -33.46
CA THR A 361 25.22 -23.73 -33.26
C THR A 361 26.73 -23.64 -33.20
N ALA A 362 27.42 -24.60 -32.55
CA ALA A 362 28.87 -24.67 -32.53
C ALA A 362 29.44 -24.95 -33.94
N GLN A 363 28.77 -25.75 -34.75
CA GLN A 363 29.14 -25.95 -36.14
C GLN A 363 28.96 -24.68 -36.96
N LEU A 364 27.83 -23.97 -36.84
CA LEU A 364 27.61 -22.68 -37.49
C LEU A 364 28.70 -21.66 -37.14
N ALA A 365 29.15 -21.61 -35.89
CA ALA A 365 30.24 -20.73 -35.48
C ALA A 365 31.55 -21.08 -36.19
N ARG A 366 31.89 -22.37 -36.31
CA ARG A 366 33.08 -22.83 -37.06
C ARG A 366 32.98 -22.49 -38.55
N GLU A 367 31.82 -22.73 -39.15
CA GLU A 367 31.56 -22.40 -40.56
C GLU A 367 31.73 -20.89 -40.83
N MET A 368 31.15 -20.04 -39.96
CA MET A 368 31.33 -18.60 -40.06
C MET A 368 32.79 -18.20 -39.92
N ARG A 369 33.56 -18.79 -39.01
CA ARG A 369 34.98 -18.50 -38.86
C ARG A 369 35.84 -19.05 -40.02
N ALA A 370 35.41 -20.08 -40.70
CA ALA A 370 36.05 -20.61 -41.88
C ALA A 370 35.77 -19.77 -43.15
N ASP A 371 34.71 -18.96 -43.16
CA ASP A 371 34.40 -18.07 -44.29
C ASP A 371 35.46 -16.95 -44.38
N PRO A 372 36.09 -16.74 -45.55
CA PRO A 372 37.08 -15.70 -45.75
C PRO A 372 36.65 -14.30 -45.34
N ARG A 373 35.35 -14.00 -45.41
CA ARG A 373 34.74 -12.71 -44.98
C ARG A 373 34.86 -12.48 -43.49
N TYR A 374 34.88 -13.54 -42.68
CA TYR A 374 34.82 -13.46 -41.23
C TYR A 374 36.04 -14.09 -40.54
N ALA A 375 36.94 -14.74 -41.26
CA ALA A 375 38.12 -15.43 -40.71
C ALA A 375 39.00 -14.52 -39.83
N ARG A 376 39.17 -13.27 -40.26
CA ARG A 376 39.97 -12.25 -39.55
C ARG A 376 39.10 -11.07 -39.06
N ALA A 377 37.77 -11.18 -39.11
CA ALA A 377 36.86 -10.12 -38.70
C ALA A 377 36.98 -9.83 -37.19
N ASP A 378 36.92 -8.56 -36.86
CA ASP A 378 36.83 -8.09 -35.49
C ASP A 378 35.47 -8.43 -34.84
N GLY A 379 35.37 -8.19 -33.55
CA GLY A 379 34.17 -8.50 -32.80
C GLY A 379 32.92 -7.74 -33.28
N ALA A 380 33.09 -6.47 -33.68
CA ALA A 380 31.96 -5.64 -34.13
C ALA A 380 31.40 -6.12 -35.47
N THR A 381 32.25 -6.54 -36.38
CA THR A 381 31.87 -7.12 -37.68
C THR A 381 31.11 -8.44 -37.49
N LEU A 382 31.58 -9.32 -36.58
CA LEU A 382 30.88 -10.57 -36.28
C LEU A 382 29.53 -10.36 -35.63
N VAL A 383 29.42 -9.45 -34.70
CA VAL A 383 28.13 -9.02 -34.09
C VAL A 383 27.16 -8.57 -35.18
N SER A 384 27.61 -7.68 -36.07
CA SER A 384 26.82 -7.15 -37.17
C SER A 384 26.34 -8.26 -38.13
N ALA A 385 27.23 -9.23 -38.46
CA ALA A 385 26.91 -10.37 -39.33
C ALA A 385 25.83 -11.28 -38.72
N VAL A 386 25.86 -11.52 -37.40
CA VAL A 386 24.84 -12.34 -36.73
C VAL A 386 23.54 -11.57 -36.59
N LEU A 387 23.55 -10.27 -36.32
CA LEU A 387 22.35 -9.43 -36.32
C LEU A 387 21.70 -9.39 -37.71
N GLU A 388 22.49 -9.31 -38.77
CA GLU A 388 21.96 -9.35 -40.13
C GLU A 388 21.34 -10.71 -40.48
N ARG A 389 21.96 -11.82 -40.01
CA ARG A 389 21.33 -13.15 -40.10
C ARG A 389 19.95 -13.23 -39.43
N LEU A 390 19.80 -12.56 -38.29
CA LEU A 390 18.49 -12.47 -37.63
C LEU A 390 17.50 -11.64 -38.44
N ARG A 391 17.91 -10.53 -39.03
CA ARG A 391 17.02 -9.66 -39.84
C ARG A 391 16.58 -10.33 -41.12
N GLN A 392 17.50 -11.02 -41.82
CA GLN A 392 17.21 -11.67 -43.09
C GLN A 392 16.53 -13.03 -42.95
N GLY A 393 16.71 -13.67 -41.79
CA GLY A 393 16.09 -14.94 -41.47
C GLY A 393 14.60 -14.79 -41.17
N ALA A 394 13.81 -15.84 -41.36
CA ALA A 394 12.39 -15.85 -41.03
C ALA A 394 12.17 -16.04 -39.51
N TYR A 395 12.88 -15.27 -38.67
CA TYR A 395 12.72 -15.33 -37.22
C TYR A 395 11.51 -14.51 -36.75
N ARG A 396 10.75 -15.04 -35.79
CA ARG A 396 9.53 -14.41 -35.29
C ARG A 396 9.57 -14.25 -33.78
N TYR A 397 9.17 -13.08 -33.30
CA TYR A 397 8.97 -12.84 -31.89
C TYR A 397 7.58 -13.34 -31.46
N THR A 398 7.52 -14.18 -30.43
CA THR A 398 6.26 -14.71 -29.86
C THR A 398 6.45 -15.03 -28.39
N LEU A 399 5.39 -14.82 -27.57
CA LEU A 399 5.36 -15.22 -26.16
C LEU A 399 4.99 -16.70 -25.94
N ASP A 400 4.54 -17.37 -26.99
CA ASP A 400 4.19 -18.81 -26.96
C ASP A 400 5.01 -19.57 -28.02
N PRO A 401 6.33 -19.72 -27.82
CA PRO A 401 7.18 -20.44 -28.75
C PRO A 401 7.16 -21.97 -28.54
N GLY A 402 6.39 -22.45 -27.57
CA GLY A 402 6.41 -23.84 -27.12
C GLY A 402 7.62 -24.18 -26.24
N VAL A 403 7.67 -25.40 -25.75
CA VAL A 403 8.75 -25.90 -24.87
C VAL A 403 9.99 -26.25 -25.67
N PHE A 404 11.14 -25.67 -25.29
CA PHE A 404 12.45 -25.98 -25.86
C PHE A 404 13.12 -27.13 -25.11
N GLY A 405 13.86 -27.94 -25.85
CA GLY A 405 14.60 -29.08 -25.33
C GLY A 405 15.98 -28.69 -24.79
N GLN A 406 16.88 -29.68 -24.75
CA GLN A 406 18.23 -29.54 -24.20
C GLN A 406 19.13 -28.61 -25.05
N HIS A 407 18.94 -28.57 -26.36
CA HIS A 407 19.74 -27.77 -27.30
C HIS A 407 18.93 -26.53 -27.77
N SER A 408 18.59 -25.69 -26.85
CA SER A 408 17.67 -24.56 -27.09
C SER A 408 18.14 -23.59 -28.17
N ALA A 409 19.44 -23.35 -28.29
CA ALA A 409 19.99 -22.49 -29.34
C ALA A 409 19.91 -23.16 -30.71
N ASP A 410 20.17 -24.46 -30.80
CA ASP A 410 20.01 -25.20 -32.07
C ASP A 410 18.55 -25.17 -32.55
N GLU A 411 17.58 -25.43 -31.62
CA GLU A 411 16.17 -25.34 -31.94
C GLU A 411 15.79 -23.93 -32.40
N PHE A 412 16.30 -22.88 -31.74
CA PHE A 412 16.02 -21.50 -32.14
C PHE A 412 16.59 -21.18 -33.53
N TRP A 413 17.87 -21.46 -33.78
CA TRP A 413 18.53 -21.08 -35.02
C TRP A 413 18.04 -21.86 -36.25
N PHE A 414 17.68 -23.13 -36.11
CA PHE A 414 17.48 -24.01 -37.25
C PHE A 414 16.06 -24.55 -37.36
N ASP A 415 15.40 -24.86 -36.25
CA ASP A 415 14.15 -25.63 -36.28
C ASP A 415 12.94 -24.69 -36.11
N ARG A 416 12.83 -24.01 -35.00
CA ARG A 416 11.63 -23.23 -34.65
C ARG A 416 11.63 -21.82 -35.24
N LYS A 417 12.76 -21.15 -35.25
CA LYS A 417 12.93 -19.76 -35.69
C LYS A 417 11.95 -18.79 -35.05
N GLN A 418 11.51 -19.11 -33.85
CA GLN A 418 10.59 -18.30 -33.08
C GLN A 418 10.94 -18.34 -31.60
N GLY A 419 10.65 -17.25 -30.90
CA GLY A 419 10.98 -17.12 -29.50
C GLY A 419 10.72 -15.70 -29.01
N PHE A 420 10.97 -15.44 -27.76
CA PHE A 420 10.97 -14.07 -27.22
C PHE A 420 12.37 -13.71 -26.68
N CYS A 421 12.52 -12.56 -26.02
CA CYS A 421 13.82 -11.95 -25.71
C CYS A 421 14.85 -12.92 -25.11
N GLU A 422 14.46 -13.79 -24.16
CA GLU A 422 15.40 -14.74 -23.54
C GLU A 422 15.90 -15.82 -24.49
N HIS A 423 15.05 -16.32 -25.42
CA HIS A 423 15.46 -17.28 -26.44
C HIS A 423 16.46 -16.65 -27.41
N ILE A 424 16.15 -15.44 -27.85
CA ILE A 424 16.93 -14.69 -28.83
C ILE A 424 18.27 -14.29 -28.22
N ALA A 425 18.27 -13.69 -27.01
CA ALA A 425 19.49 -13.27 -26.32
C ALA A 425 20.39 -14.46 -25.96
N SER A 426 19.82 -15.55 -25.41
CA SER A 426 20.57 -16.77 -25.07
C SER A 426 21.23 -17.37 -26.29
N SER A 427 20.45 -17.59 -27.37
CA SER A 427 20.98 -18.20 -28.62
C SER A 427 22.03 -17.32 -29.28
N PHE A 428 21.87 -15.98 -29.22
CA PHE A 428 22.85 -15.04 -29.69
C PHE A 428 24.18 -15.13 -28.89
N VAL A 429 24.11 -15.13 -27.54
CA VAL A 429 25.29 -15.22 -26.67
C VAL A 429 25.99 -16.56 -26.86
N ILE A 430 25.27 -17.68 -27.00
CA ILE A 430 25.89 -18.99 -27.28
C ILE A 430 26.65 -18.95 -28.61
N LEU A 431 26.09 -18.35 -29.66
CA LEU A 431 26.77 -18.22 -30.94
C LEU A 431 28.01 -17.29 -30.86
N MET A 432 27.90 -16.16 -30.13
CA MET A 432 29.04 -15.25 -29.89
C MET A 432 30.21 -15.99 -29.20
N ARG A 433 29.89 -16.76 -28.13
CA ARG A 433 30.89 -17.59 -27.44
C ARG A 433 31.53 -18.64 -28.37
N GLY A 434 30.72 -19.27 -29.21
CA GLY A 434 31.17 -20.20 -30.24
C GLY A 434 32.11 -19.56 -31.27
N LEU A 435 31.89 -18.29 -31.59
CA LEU A 435 32.74 -17.46 -32.46
C LEU A 435 34.02 -16.95 -31.73
N GLY A 436 34.21 -17.28 -30.44
CA GLY A 436 35.37 -16.86 -29.66
C GLY A 436 35.25 -15.44 -29.10
N LEU A 437 34.08 -14.86 -29.03
CA LEU A 437 33.81 -13.56 -28.41
C LEU A 437 33.23 -13.76 -27.01
N PRO A 438 33.87 -13.19 -25.95
CA PRO A 438 33.25 -13.19 -24.62
C PRO A 438 31.89 -12.50 -24.66
N ALA A 439 30.88 -13.20 -24.18
CA ALA A 439 29.50 -12.68 -24.22
C ALA A 439 28.70 -13.17 -23.01
N ARG A 440 27.72 -12.37 -22.59
CA ARG A 440 26.87 -12.66 -21.42
C ARG A 440 25.44 -12.15 -21.64
N VAL A 441 24.50 -12.71 -20.89
CA VAL A 441 23.10 -12.27 -20.90
C VAL A 441 22.90 -11.26 -19.79
N VAL A 442 22.20 -10.18 -20.07
CA VAL A 442 21.74 -9.20 -19.09
C VAL A 442 20.23 -9.25 -19.06
N THR A 443 19.67 -9.28 -17.87
CA THR A 443 18.22 -9.18 -17.67
C THR A 443 17.88 -7.87 -16.97
N GLY A 444 16.69 -7.34 -17.25
CA GLY A 444 16.27 -6.05 -16.74
C GLY A 444 14.90 -5.66 -17.26
N TYR A 445 14.69 -4.38 -17.45
CA TYR A 445 13.48 -3.85 -18.09
C TYR A 445 13.86 -2.93 -19.24
N GLN A 446 13.04 -2.93 -20.29
CA GLN A 446 13.26 -2.08 -21.46
C GLN A 446 11.99 -1.29 -21.79
N GLY A 447 12.13 0.03 -21.95
CA GLY A 447 11.02 0.91 -22.29
C GLY A 447 10.20 1.34 -21.09
N GLY A 448 8.88 1.34 -21.24
CA GLY A 448 7.90 1.82 -20.29
C GLY A 448 6.90 2.76 -20.96
N GLU A 449 5.81 3.07 -20.29
CA GLU A 449 4.74 3.94 -20.76
C GLU A 449 4.67 5.23 -19.93
N THR A 450 4.68 6.38 -20.60
CA THR A 450 4.50 7.65 -19.90
C THR A 450 3.02 7.85 -19.58
N ASN A 451 2.71 7.97 -18.30
CA ASN A 451 1.35 8.29 -17.86
C ASN A 451 1.06 9.76 -18.20
N PRO A 452 0.02 10.04 -19.01
CA PRO A 452 -0.29 11.40 -19.47
C PRO A 452 -0.83 12.32 -18.36
N VAL A 453 -1.19 11.78 -17.20
CA VAL A 453 -1.79 12.54 -16.08
C VAL A 453 -0.72 13.11 -15.16
N ASP A 454 0.28 12.30 -14.78
CA ASP A 454 1.31 12.70 -13.81
C ASP A 454 2.73 12.78 -14.39
N GLY A 455 2.89 12.39 -15.66
CA GLY A 455 4.16 12.45 -16.40
C GLY A 455 5.20 11.41 -16.00
N PHE A 456 4.90 10.47 -15.11
CA PHE A 456 5.81 9.40 -14.76
C PHE A 456 5.92 8.37 -15.87
N LEU A 457 7.13 7.89 -16.11
CA LEU A 457 7.35 6.67 -16.89
C LEU A 457 7.00 5.48 -15.99
N VAL A 458 5.98 4.72 -16.36
CA VAL A 458 5.55 3.50 -15.67
C VAL A 458 6.18 2.31 -16.39
N VAL A 459 7.02 1.57 -15.67
CA VAL A 459 7.64 0.32 -16.11
C VAL A 459 6.94 -0.83 -15.42
N ARG A 460 6.46 -1.79 -16.20
CA ARG A 460 5.68 -2.95 -15.71
C ARG A 460 6.51 -4.21 -15.69
N GLN A 461 6.04 -5.25 -15.01
CA GLN A 461 6.67 -6.58 -15.11
C GLN A 461 6.67 -7.09 -16.55
N SER A 462 5.64 -6.78 -17.32
CA SER A 462 5.55 -7.10 -18.75
C SER A 462 6.59 -6.40 -19.64
N ASP A 463 7.27 -5.37 -19.14
CA ASP A 463 8.42 -4.71 -19.80
C ASP A 463 9.76 -5.40 -19.47
N ALA A 464 9.72 -6.54 -18.74
CA ALA A 464 10.92 -7.35 -18.49
C ALA A 464 11.56 -7.80 -19.80
N HIS A 465 12.89 -7.70 -19.85
CA HIS A 465 13.65 -7.91 -21.07
C HIS A 465 14.99 -8.58 -20.80
N ALA A 466 15.48 -9.32 -21.80
CA ALA A 466 16.82 -9.88 -21.82
C ALA A 466 17.55 -9.41 -23.07
N TRP A 467 18.80 -9.01 -22.89
CA TRP A 467 19.70 -8.60 -23.98
C TRP A 467 21.08 -9.20 -23.79
N ALA A 468 21.94 -9.03 -24.77
CA ALA A 468 23.32 -9.49 -24.72
C ALA A 468 24.29 -8.35 -24.42
N GLU A 469 25.40 -8.67 -23.81
CA GLU A 469 26.64 -7.89 -23.85
C GLU A 469 27.74 -8.72 -24.45
N VAL A 470 28.47 -8.12 -25.38
CA VAL A 470 29.63 -8.73 -26.05
C VAL A 470 30.86 -7.89 -25.75
N TRP A 471 31.91 -8.54 -25.31
CA TRP A 471 33.19 -7.85 -25.13
C TRP A 471 33.89 -7.65 -26.44
N ILE A 472 34.29 -6.41 -26.73
CA ILE A 472 35.02 -5.99 -27.94
C ILE A 472 36.29 -5.28 -27.49
N ALA A 473 37.42 -5.64 -28.07
CA ALA A 473 38.71 -5.01 -27.79
C ALA A 473 38.61 -3.48 -27.98
N ASP A 474 39.29 -2.71 -27.14
CA ASP A 474 39.30 -1.24 -27.08
C ASP A 474 37.95 -0.57 -26.80
N SER A 475 36.87 -1.34 -26.75
CA SER A 475 35.49 -0.84 -26.44
C SER A 475 34.97 -1.35 -25.11
N GLY A 476 35.50 -2.49 -24.60
CA GLY A 476 35.00 -3.15 -23.41
C GLY A 476 33.71 -3.91 -23.68
N TRP A 477 32.80 -3.95 -22.71
CA TRP A 477 31.48 -4.57 -22.84
C TRP A 477 30.53 -3.66 -23.59
N VAL A 478 30.02 -4.15 -24.72
CA VAL A 478 29.07 -3.43 -25.59
C VAL A 478 27.72 -4.10 -25.51
N ARG A 479 26.67 -3.31 -25.21
CA ARG A 479 25.27 -3.78 -25.23
C ARG A 479 24.84 -4.08 -26.65
N VAL A 480 24.34 -5.27 -26.86
CA VAL A 480 23.74 -5.74 -28.11
C VAL A 480 22.37 -6.32 -27.80
N ASP A 481 21.32 -5.76 -28.37
CA ASP A 481 19.98 -6.32 -28.25
C ASP A 481 19.59 -7.02 -29.55
N PRO A 482 19.72 -8.36 -29.63
CA PRO A 482 19.39 -9.10 -30.83
C PRO A 482 17.88 -9.15 -31.09
N THR A 483 17.05 -8.84 -30.10
CA THR A 483 15.58 -8.74 -30.25
C THR A 483 15.21 -7.63 -31.22
N THR A 484 15.97 -6.53 -31.26
CA THR A 484 15.74 -5.42 -32.21
C THR A 484 15.89 -5.83 -33.67
N ALA A 485 16.69 -6.86 -33.93
CA ALA A 485 16.87 -7.39 -35.27
C ALA A 485 15.70 -8.27 -35.72
N VAL A 486 14.99 -8.92 -34.79
CA VAL A 486 13.83 -9.79 -35.03
C VAL A 486 12.51 -9.03 -34.98
N ALA A 487 12.37 -8.11 -34.01
CA ALA A 487 11.15 -7.35 -33.75
C ALA A 487 11.48 -5.89 -33.41
N PRO A 488 11.78 -5.02 -34.40
CA PRO A 488 12.15 -3.63 -34.16
C PRO A 488 11.07 -2.82 -33.41
N GLY A 489 9.78 -3.13 -33.63
CA GLY A 489 8.66 -2.47 -32.95
C GLY A 489 8.57 -2.78 -31.46
N ARG A 490 9.18 -3.86 -30.98
CA ARG A 490 9.11 -4.26 -29.57
C ARG A 490 9.94 -3.34 -28.66
N THR A 491 11.06 -2.86 -29.13
CA THR A 491 11.98 -1.97 -28.42
C THR A 491 11.69 -0.48 -28.65
N GLY A 492 10.72 -0.19 -29.53
CA GLY A 492 10.14 1.12 -29.73
C GLY A 492 8.71 1.15 -29.16
N ALA A 493 8.21 2.30 -28.77
CA ALA A 493 6.97 2.55 -28.02
C ALA A 493 5.64 2.01 -28.62
N THR A 494 5.64 1.18 -29.67
CA THR A 494 4.46 0.98 -30.51
C THR A 494 3.76 -0.36 -30.41
N GLU A 495 4.38 -1.43 -29.97
CA GLU A 495 3.71 -2.74 -29.90
C GLU A 495 3.94 -3.46 -28.54
N ARG A 496 3.10 -3.14 -27.58
CA ARG A 496 2.92 -4.04 -26.43
C ARG A 496 2.09 -5.24 -26.86
N LEU A 497 2.60 -6.44 -26.62
CA LEU A 497 1.78 -7.63 -26.68
C LEU A 497 0.74 -7.52 -25.56
N LEU A 498 -0.52 -7.25 -25.95
CA LEU A 498 -1.63 -7.17 -25.03
C LEU A 498 -1.82 -8.56 -24.41
N ALA A 499 -1.57 -8.67 -23.12
CA ALA A 499 -1.95 -9.87 -22.37
C ALA A 499 -3.46 -10.13 -22.57
N PRO A 500 -3.90 -11.39 -22.71
CA PRO A 500 -5.31 -11.71 -22.81
C PRO A 500 -6.02 -11.17 -21.58
N ARG A 501 -6.96 -10.24 -21.77
CA ARG A 501 -7.74 -9.64 -20.67
C ARG A 501 -8.42 -10.76 -19.90
N GLY A 502 -8.20 -10.84 -18.59
CA GLY A 502 -8.86 -11.82 -17.72
C GLY A 502 -10.39 -11.77 -17.88
N VAL A 503 -11.06 -12.89 -17.61
CA VAL A 503 -12.52 -13.05 -17.78
C VAL A 503 -13.31 -11.95 -17.07
N ILE A 504 -12.86 -11.52 -15.89
CA ILE A 504 -13.50 -10.44 -15.10
C ILE A 504 -13.33 -9.07 -15.78
N ALA A 505 -12.16 -8.77 -16.36
CA ALA A 505 -11.92 -7.53 -17.09
C ALA A 505 -12.75 -7.47 -18.38
N ARG A 506 -12.93 -8.59 -19.09
CA ARG A 506 -13.85 -8.68 -20.24
C ARG A 506 -15.31 -8.46 -19.87
N ALA A 507 -15.76 -9.01 -18.73
CA ALA A 507 -17.13 -8.87 -18.26
C ALA A 507 -17.48 -7.44 -17.83
N LEU A 508 -16.52 -6.73 -17.19
CA LEU A 508 -16.73 -5.37 -16.69
C LEU A 508 -16.49 -4.28 -17.74
N PHE A 509 -15.56 -4.49 -18.67
CA PHE A 509 -15.12 -3.47 -19.63
C PHE A 509 -15.36 -3.84 -21.10
N GLY A 510 -16.06 -4.94 -21.37
CA GLY A 510 -16.33 -5.42 -22.73
C GLY A 510 -17.06 -4.40 -23.63
N ASN A 511 -17.85 -3.49 -23.02
CA ASN A 511 -18.64 -2.46 -23.70
C ASN A 511 -18.04 -1.04 -23.58
N VAL A 512 -16.84 -0.89 -22.97
CA VAL A 512 -16.19 0.41 -22.78
C VAL A 512 -15.20 0.67 -23.91
N SER A 513 -15.23 1.89 -24.48
CA SER A 513 -14.26 2.23 -25.52
C SER A 513 -12.82 2.14 -25.01
N PRO A 514 -11.85 1.61 -25.80
CA PRO A 514 -10.46 1.47 -25.36
C PRO A 514 -9.85 2.80 -24.87
N ALA A 515 -10.21 3.91 -25.47
CA ALA A 515 -9.74 5.25 -25.10
C ALA A 515 -10.23 5.67 -23.70
N LEU A 516 -11.50 5.35 -23.34
CA LEU A 516 -12.03 5.64 -22.01
C LEU A 516 -11.40 4.74 -20.95
N ALA A 517 -11.23 3.44 -21.25
CA ALA A 517 -10.55 2.50 -20.36
C ALA A 517 -9.09 2.95 -20.07
N PHE A 518 -8.37 3.42 -21.08
CA PHE A 518 -7.03 3.97 -20.95
C PHE A 518 -7.02 5.22 -20.06
N LYS A 519 -7.93 6.20 -20.28
CA LYS A 519 -8.01 7.42 -19.44
C LYS A 519 -8.32 7.09 -17.98
N VAL A 520 -9.28 6.20 -17.71
CA VAL A 520 -9.63 5.78 -16.35
C VAL A 520 -8.44 5.11 -15.68
N ARG A 521 -7.72 4.22 -16.38
CA ARG A 521 -6.51 3.58 -15.88
C ARG A 521 -5.42 4.61 -15.58
N ALA A 522 -5.15 5.55 -16.47
CA ALA A 522 -4.14 6.58 -16.29
C ALA A 522 -4.43 7.47 -15.07
N VAL A 523 -5.68 7.90 -14.90
CA VAL A 523 -6.11 8.65 -13.71
C VAL A 523 -5.94 7.83 -12.43
N TRP A 524 -6.39 6.57 -12.44
CA TRP A 524 -6.23 5.68 -11.30
C TRP A 524 -4.76 5.48 -10.91
N GLU A 525 -3.89 5.23 -11.90
CA GLU A 525 -2.45 5.05 -11.68
C GLU A 525 -1.81 6.34 -11.14
N ALA A 526 -2.20 7.51 -11.64
CA ALA A 526 -1.73 8.80 -11.12
C ALA A 526 -2.16 9.04 -9.67
N VAL A 527 -3.42 8.75 -9.33
CA VAL A 527 -3.92 8.88 -7.94
C VAL A 527 -3.19 7.89 -7.02
N ASN A 528 -3.02 6.64 -7.45
CA ASN A 528 -2.28 5.63 -6.69
C ASN A 528 -0.79 5.99 -6.55
N ASN A 529 -0.20 6.59 -7.59
CA ASN A 529 1.15 7.13 -7.51
C ASN A 529 1.25 8.28 -6.51
N GLY A 530 0.28 9.21 -6.52
CA GLY A 530 0.17 10.26 -5.51
C GLY A 530 0.12 9.69 -4.09
N TRP A 531 -0.69 8.65 -3.84
CA TRP A 531 -0.74 7.93 -2.58
C TRP A 531 0.63 7.37 -2.18
N ASN A 532 1.32 6.69 -3.10
CA ASN A 532 2.65 6.12 -2.86
C ASN A 532 3.67 7.23 -2.54
N GLN A 533 3.64 8.35 -3.28
CA GLN A 533 4.61 9.43 -3.12
C GLN A 533 4.41 10.25 -1.84
N TRP A 534 3.16 10.54 -1.47
CA TRP A 534 2.84 11.47 -0.39
C TRP A 534 2.48 10.80 0.92
N VAL A 535 2.00 9.56 0.89
CA VAL A 535 1.58 8.82 2.10
C VAL A 535 2.59 7.75 2.47
N LEU A 536 2.87 6.79 1.56
CA LEU A 536 3.74 5.65 1.88
C LEU A 536 5.22 6.04 1.96
N ASN A 537 5.68 6.92 1.08
CA ASN A 537 7.07 7.41 1.07
C ASN A 537 7.30 8.68 1.91
N TYR A 538 6.36 9.02 2.82
CA TYR A 538 6.55 10.13 3.75
C TYR A 538 7.49 9.69 4.87
N SER A 539 8.79 9.90 4.68
CA SER A 539 9.87 9.47 5.57
C SER A 539 10.34 10.60 6.50
N GLN A 540 11.22 10.27 7.46
CA GLN A 540 11.84 11.25 8.35
C GLN A 540 12.58 12.37 7.59
N SER A 541 13.27 12.02 6.49
CA SER A 541 13.93 13.04 5.64
C SER A 541 12.94 14.05 5.08
N ARG A 542 11.76 13.60 4.64
CA ARG A 542 10.67 14.48 4.19
C ARG A 542 10.11 15.35 5.30
N GLN A 543 10.03 14.85 6.53
CA GLN A 543 9.64 15.66 7.70
C GLN A 543 10.65 16.77 7.94
N PHE A 544 11.94 16.47 7.84
CA PHE A 544 13.00 17.48 8.02
C PHE A 544 13.04 18.49 6.88
N ASP A 545 12.77 18.07 5.64
CA ASP A 545 12.65 19.00 4.50
C ASP A 545 11.47 19.95 4.68
N LEU A 546 10.34 19.46 5.19
CA LEU A 546 9.19 20.30 5.55
C LEU A 546 9.56 21.33 6.63
N LEU A 547 10.28 20.91 7.68
CA LEU A 547 10.75 21.84 8.72
C LEU A 547 11.71 22.90 8.16
N ARG A 548 12.62 22.53 7.24
CA ARG A 548 13.50 23.50 6.55
C ARG A 548 12.70 24.53 5.76
N GLN A 549 11.66 24.10 5.05
CA GLN A 549 10.76 25.00 4.31
C GLN A 549 10.00 25.96 5.22
N ILE A 550 9.70 25.55 6.47
CA ILE A 550 9.04 26.39 7.49
C ILE A 550 10.04 27.34 8.17
N GLY A 551 11.38 27.17 7.96
CA GLY A 551 12.40 28.08 8.47
C GLY A 551 13.38 27.49 9.49
N PHE A 552 13.36 26.20 9.76
CA PHE A 552 14.35 25.54 10.64
C PHE A 552 15.66 25.28 9.89
N SER A 553 16.77 25.88 10.34
CA SER A 553 18.08 25.73 9.68
C SER A 553 18.70 24.34 9.87
N SER A 554 18.48 23.68 11.00
CA SER A 554 18.99 22.34 11.32
C SER A 554 17.94 21.53 12.06
N PRO A 555 16.91 21.00 11.36
CA PRO A 555 15.79 20.32 11.99
C PRO A 555 16.21 19.02 12.69
N ARG A 556 15.68 18.82 13.88
CA ARG A 556 15.84 17.62 14.70
C ARG A 556 14.48 16.98 14.97
N TRP A 557 14.47 15.76 15.50
CA TRP A 557 13.23 15.08 15.87
C TRP A 557 12.49 15.80 17.02
N GLU A 558 13.24 16.48 17.92
CA GLU A 558 12.68 17.29 19.01
C GLU A 558 11.83 18.46 18.48
N ASP A 559 12.26 19.08 17.38
CA ASP A 559 11.53 20.19 16.75
C ASP A 559 10.16 19.74 16.25
N LEU A 560 10.06 18.51 15.70
CA LEU A 560 8.78 17.90 15.34
C LEU A 560 7.87 17.71 16.56
N ALA A 561 8.44 17.23 17.67
CA ALA A 561 7.69 17.02 18.91
C ALA A 561 7.20 18.34 19.50
N TYR A 562 8.04 19.38 19.52
CA TYR A 562 7.64 20.72 20.01
C TYR A 562 6.57 21.34 19.12
N LEU A 563 6.70 21.22 17.80
CA LEU A 563 5.69 21.73 16.87
C LEU A 563 4.35 21.01 17.06
N LEU A 564 4.38 19.69 17.20
CA LEU A 564 3.19 18.88 17.46
C LEU A 564 2.53 19.26 18.79
N MET A 565 3.31 19.43 19.87
CA MET A 565 2.78 19.88 21.15
C MET A 565 2.15 21.27 21.05
N GLY A 566 2.80 22.20 20.35
CA GLY A 566 2.26 23.55 20.11
C GLY A 566 0.92 23.51 19.38
N LEU A 567 0.80 22.66 18.32
CA LEU A 567 -0.45 22.46 17.59
C LEU A 567 -1.55 21.85 18.47
N MET A 568 -1.21 20.87 19.31
CA MET A 568 -2.16 20.26 20.24
C MET A 568 -2.67 21.23 21.30
N VAL A 569 -1.77 22.05 21.86
CA VAL A 569 -2.15 23.12 22.81
C VAL A 569 -3.06 24.13 22.13
N MET A 570 -2.71 24.59 20.93
CA MET A 570 -3.51 25.54 20.16
C MET A 570 -4.90 24.96 19.82
N ALA A 571 -4.99 23.71 19.41
CA ALA A 571 -6.26 23.02 19.16
C ALA A 571 -7.12 22.94 20.45
N SER A 572 -6.49 22.59 21.59
CA SER A 572 -7.17 22.52 22.89
C SER A 572 -7.69 23.89 23.32
N LEU A 573 -6.90 24.95 23.17
CA LEU A 573 -7.31 26.33 23.44
C LEU A 573 -8.47 26.77 22.53
N THR A 574 -8.41 26.43 21.24
CA THR A 574 -9.49 26.73 20.28
C THR A 574 -10.81 26.08 20.72
N VAL A 575 -10.78 24.79 21.11
CA VAL A 575 -11.95 24.07 21.62
C VAL A 575 -12.44 24.70 22.93
N ALA A 576 -11.53 25.06 23.83
CA ALA A 576 -11.89 25.74 25.08
C ALA A 576 -12.58 27.10 24.84
N VAL A 577 -12.00 27.92 23.97
CA VAL A 577 -12.59 29.20 23.57
C VAL A 577 -13.95 29.01 22.91
N TRP A 578 -14.05 28.03 22.00
CA TRP A 578 -15.33 27.68 21.36
C TRP A 578 -16.40 27.29 22.37
N THR A 579 -16.06 26.42 23.32
CA THR A 579 -17.02 25.97 24.35
C THR A 579 -17.47 27.11 25.26
N VAL A 580 -16.56 28.02 25.62
CA VAL A 580 -16.90 29.23 26.40
C VAL A 580 -17.81 30.14 25.58
N TRP A 581 -17.50 30.34 24.31
CA TRP A 581 -18.28 31.18 23.40
C TRP A 581 -19.69 30.60 23.14
N GLU A 582 -19.80 29.30 22.94
CA GLU A 582 -21.07 28.59 22.78
C GLU A 582 -21.93 28.67 24.06
N ARG A 583 -21.29 28.50 25.23
CA ARG A 583 -21.98 28.74 26.53
C ARG A 583 -22.41 30.18 26.69
N ALA A 584 -21.64 31.14 26.21
CA ALA A 584 -22.03 32.56 26.26
C ALA A 584 -23.22 32.87 25.33
N ARG A 585 -23.40 32.13 24.25
CA ARG A 585 -24.52 32.24 23.29
C ARG A 585 -25.79 31.53 23.73
N GLN A 586 -25.73 30.65 24.75
CA GLN A 586 -26.93 30.00 25.25
C GLN A 586 -27.92 31.01 25.77
N ASP A 587 -29.24 30.80 25.51
CA ASP A 587 -30.33 31.62 25.97
C ASP A 587 -30.21 31.89 27.49
N PRO A 588 -30.16 33.18 27.92
CA PRO A 588 -30.05 33.52 29.32
C PRO A 588 -31.13 32.90 30.20
N TRP A 589 -32.31 32.67 29.63
CA TRP A 589 -33.42 32.00 30.31
C TRP A 589 -33.12 30.53 30.61
N LEU A 590 -32.58 29.78 29.60
CA LEU A 590 -32.19 28.38 29.79
C LEU A 590 -31.03 28.24 30.79
N ARG A 591 -30.08 29.17 30.80
CA ARG A 591 -29.00 29.18 31.80
C ARG A 591 -29.52 29.38 33.21
N LEU A 592 -30.51 30.24 33.35
CA LEU A 592 -31.12 30.54 34.67
C LEU A 592 -31.97 29.34 35.16
N LEU A 593 -32.71 28.69 34.25
CA LEU A 593 -33.45 27.45 34.55
C LEU A 593 -32.50 26.32 34.97
N ALA A 594 -31.41 26.12 34.24
CA ALA A 594 -30.43 25.08 34.58
C ALA A 594 -29.72 25.35 35.93
N ALA A 595 -29.50 26.63 36.26
CA ALA A 595 -28.97 27.00 37.58
C ALA A 595 -29.96 26.73 38.70
N ALA A 596 -31.25 27.02 38.49
CA ALA A 596 -32.32 26.70 39.45
C ALA A 596 -32.51 25.20 39.64
N THR A 597 -32.45 24.40 38.54
CA THR A 597 -32.53 22.94 38.62
C THR A 597 -31.42 22.35 39.45
N ARG A 598 -30.16 22.77 39.21
CA ARG A 598 -28.99 22.33 40.00
C ARG A 598 -29.09 22.71 41.48
N TYR A 599 -29.60 23.91 41.77
CA TYR A 599 -29.82 24.34 43.14
C TYR A 599 -30.83 23.45 43.85
N LEU A 600 -31.93 23.11 43.17
CA LEU A 600 -32.96 22.19 43.70
C LEU A 600 -32.42 20.77 43.95
N GLU A 601 -31.61 20.24 43.05
CA GLU A 601 -30.90 18.95 43.21
C GLU A 601 -29.96 18.96 44.43
N GLN A 602 -29.19 20.04 44.60
CA GLN A 602 -28.28 20.21 45.75
C GLN A 602 -29.02 20.30 47.09
N THR A 603 -30.23 20.82 47.09
CA THR A 603 -31.10 20.86 48.27
C THR A 603 -31.86 19.55 48.54
N GLY A 604 -31.58 18.49 47.78
CA GLY A 604 -32.09 17.12 47.98
C GLY A 604 -33.47 16.86 47.33
N LEU A 605 -33.89 17.69 46.38
CA LEU A 605 -35.07 17.37 45.55
C LEU A 605 -34.68 16.45 44.40
N SER A 606 -35.43 15.39 44.18
CA SER A 606 -35.30 14.55 43.00
C SER A 606 -35.96 15.25 41.80
N VAL A 607 -35.14 15.88 40.97
CA VAL A 607 -35.59 16.60 39.76
C VAL A 607 -35.49 15.69 38.54
N THR A 608 -36.59 15.62 37.77
CA THR A 608 -36.55 14.91 36.48
C THR A 608 -35.79 15.76 35.44
N PRO A 609 -34.84 15.21 34.65
CA PRO A 609 -34.14 15.96 33.64
C PRO A 609 -35.12 16.66 32.66
N ASN A 610 -34.77 17.91 32.28
CA ASN A 610 -35.57 18.74 31.36
C ASN A 610 -36.99 19.12 31.85
N SER A 611 -37.22 19.18 33.15
CA SER A 611 -38.51 19.63 33.71
C SER A 611 -38.71 21.13 33.46
N PRO A 612 -39.92 21.53 32.96
CA PRO A 612 -40.25 22.96 32.83
C PRO A 612 -40.42 23.60 34.21
N PRO A 613 -40.26 24.94 34.35
CA PRO A 613 -40.32 25.64 35.63
C PRO A 613 -41.59 25.37 36.45
N ARG A 614 -42.75 25.25 35.79
CA ARG A 614 -44.01 24.96 36.42
C ARG A 614 -44.02 23.58 37.11
N ARG A 615 -43.47 22.58 36.42
CA ARG A 615 -43.38 21.21 36.97
C ARG A 615 -42.42 21.15 38.15
N LEU A 616 -41.32 21.91 38.09
CA LEU A 616 -40.41 22.08 39.23
C LEU A 616 -41.11 22.74 40.42
N ALA A 617 -41.94 23.75 40.18
CA ALA A 617 -42.76 24.42 41.21
C ALA A 617 -43.78 23.47 41.82
N GLU A 618 -44.46 22.63 41.04
CA GLU A 618 -45.40 21.58 41.48
C GLU A 618 -44.69 20.50 42.31
N GLN A 619 -43.54 20.01 41.86
CA GLN A 619 -42.73 19.02 42.60
C GLN A 619 -42.26 19.57 43.95
N LEU A 620 -41.87 20.84 43.99
CA LEU A 620 -41.47 21.52 45.21
C LEU A 620 -42.62 21.54 46.25
N SER A 621 -43.85 21.86 45.82
CA SER A 621 -45.01 21.88 46.68
C SER A 621 -45.43 20.50 47.21
N GLN A 622 -45.25 19.45 46.41
CA GLN A 622 -45.61 18.06 46.77
C GLN A 622 -44.61 17.40 47.73
N GLN A 623 -43.31 17.68 47.62
CA GLN A 623 -42.28 16.96 48.39
C GLN A 623 -42.00 17.56 49.77
N ARG A 624 -42.20 18.86 50.03
CA ARG A 624 -41.80 19.53 51.30
C ARG A 624 -42.91 20.27 52.02
N GLY A 625 -44.18 20.28 51.54
CA GLY A 625 -45.24 21.02 52.16
C GLY A 625 -45.13 22.54 52.00
N SER A 626 -46.24 23.29 52.12
CA SER A 626 -46.30 24.69 51.77
C SER A 626 -46.01 25.68 52.92
N THR A 627 -45.33 25.26 53.99
CA THR A 627 -45.16 26.09 55.22
C THR A 627 -43.87 26.84 55.35
N ASP A 628 -42.83 26.52 54.51
CA ASP A 628 -41.53 27.22 54.53
C ASP A 628 -41.58 28.45 53.60
N PRO A 629 -41.41 29.67 54.17
CA PRO A 629 -41.45 30.92 53.39
C PRO A 629 -40.41 30.98 52.25
N ALA A 630 -39.26 30.32 52.41
CA ALA A 630 -38.23 30.33 51.43
C ALA A 630 -38.62 29.44 50.20
N LEU A 631 -39.30 28.30 50.46
CA LEU A 631 -39.76 27.43 49.41
C LEU A 631 -40.96 28.03 48.63
N VAL A 632 -41.88 28.72 49.32
CA VAL A 632 -43.00 29.44 48.68
C VAL A 632 -42.47 30.56 47.76
N ALA A 633 -41.45 31.27 48.20
CA ALA A 633 -40.81 32.33 47.39
C ALA A 633 -40.09 31.72 46.16
N LEU A 634 -39.40 30.57 46.29
CA LEU A 634 -38.77 29.88 45.17
C LEU A 634 -39.81 29.33 44.16
N GLN A 635 -40.91 28.80 44.66
CA GLN A 635 -42.03 28.37 43.82
C GLN A 635 -42.62 29.53 43.01
N SER A 636 -42.88 30.67 43.64
CA SER A 636 -43.36 31.88 42.97
C SER A 636 -42.35 32.40 41.94
N TRP A 637 -41.06 32.35 42.26
CA TRP A 637 -39.99 32.70 41.32
C TRP A 637 -39.92 31.80 40.09
N LEU A 638 -40.07 30.46 40.24
CA LEU A 638 -40.15 29.52 39.13
C LEU A 638 -41.34 29.80 38.19
N LEU A 639 -42.50 30.14 38.76
CA LEU A 639 -43.68 30.52 37.97
C LEU A 639 -43.46 31.85 37.20
N ARG A 640 -42.78 32.84 37.82
CA ARG A 640 -42.41 34.09 37.15
C ARG A 640 -41.34 33.85 36.03
N LEU A 641 -40.42 32.91 36.25
CA LEU A 641 -39.48 32.53 35.23
C LEU A 641 -40.20 31.90 34.02
N GLU A 642 -41.25 31.09 34.24
CA GLU A 642 -42.08 30.53 33.16
C GLU A 642 -42.86 31.63 32.45
N ALA A 643 -43.52 32.52 33.23
CA ALA A 643 -44.28 33.64 32.68
C ALA A 643 -43.46 34.59 31.82
N GLN A 644 -42.18 34.79 32.16
CA GLN A 644 -41.27 35.60 31.36
C GLN A 644 -41.17 35.11 29.88
N ARG A 645 -41.26 33.81 29.66
CA ARG A 645 -41.17 33.23 28.31
C ARG A 645 -42.52 32.96 27.65
N TYR A 646 -43.51 32.52 28.42
CA TYR A 646 -44.74 31.96 27.90
C TYR A 646 -46.00 32.80 28.19
N ALA A 647 -45.93 33.88 29.01
CA ALA A 647 -47.08 34.71 29.24
C ALA A 647 -47.54 35.42 27.96
N PRO A 648 -48.84 35.43 27.64
CA PRO A 648 -49.35 36.07 26.44
C PRO A 648 -49.23 37.60 26.50
N ASP A 649 -49.30 38.20 27.70
CA ASP A 649 -49.21 39.64 27.89
C ASP A 649 -47.77 40.09 28.20
N LYS A 650 -47.23 41.03 27.39
CA LYS A 650 -45.89 41.58 27.57
C LYS A 650 -45.70 42.34 28.85
N GLN A 651 -46.78 42.85 29.44
CA GLN A 651 -46.72 43.59 30.72
C GLN A 651 -46.48 42.69 31.93
N GLN A 652 -46.73 41.39 31.82
CA GLN A 652 -46.47 40.39 32.87
C GLN A 652 -45.05 39.78 32.78
N ARG A 653 -44.25 40.15 31.80
CA ARG A 653 -42.89 39.61 31.61
C ARG A 653 -41.86 40.42 32.38
N GLU A 654 -41.38 39.90 33.48
CA GLU A 654 -40.23 40.45 34.18
C GLU A 654 -38.95 40.29 33.40
N GLY A 655 -37.99 41.23 33.55
CA GLY A 655 -36.71 41.14 32.90
C GLY A 655 -35.88 39.94 33.43
N ILE A 656 -35.24 39.18 32.54
CA ILE A 656 -34.35 38.07 32.91
C ILE A 656 -33.24 38.51 33.87
N ALA A 657 -32.74 39.72 33.72
CA ALA A 657 -31.70 40.31 34.59
C ALA A 657 -32.22 40.43 36.05
N THR A 658 -33.47 40.84 36.25
CA THR A 658 -34.09 40.97 37.55
C THR A 658 -34.26 39.62 38.22
N LEU A 659 -34.84 38.63 37.50
CA LEU A 659 -35.00 37.27 37.98
C LEU A 659 -33.65 36.61 38.32
N ARG A 660 -32.58 36.93 37.56
CA ARG A 660 -31.23 36.45 37.83
C ARG A 660 -30.63 37.05 39.07
N ALA A 661 -30.80 38.36 39.27
CA ALA A 661 -30.30 39.05 40.46
C ALA A 661 -30.99 38.60 41.75
N GLU A 662 -32.28 38.28 41.66
CA GLU A 662 -33.07 37.73 42.77
C GLU A 662 -32.62 36.32 43.13
N PHE A 663 -32.43 35.46 42.13
CA PHE A 663 -31.92 34.08 42.32
C PHE A 663 -30.51 34.07 42.93
N GLN A 664 -29.61 34.94 42.43
CA GLN A 664 -28.27 35.05 42.99
C GLN A 664 -28.23 35.55 44.45
N ARG A 665 -29.12 36.42 44.82
CA ARG A 665 -29.26 36.87 46.22
C ARG A 665 -29.73 35.71 47.13
N TRP A 666 -30.59 34.83 46.62
CA TRP A 666 -31.00 33.63 47.32
C TRP A 666 -29.90 32.63 47.56
N VAL A 667 -29.19 32.27 46.51
CA VAL A 667 -28.06 31.32 46.57
C VAL A 667 -26.92 31.84 47.51
N ARG A 668 -26.79 33.14 47.69
CA ARG A 668 -25.76 33.74 48.60
C ARG A 668 -26.20 33.82 50.05
N ARG A 669 -27.47 33.64 50.35
CA ARG A 669 -28.03 33.75 51.71
C ARG A 669 -28.12 32.41 52.43
N GLN A 670 -27.89 31.35 51.74
CA GLN A 670 -27.67 29.99 52.26
C GLN A 670 -26.21 29.58 52.19
#